data_e94ff66279301bcc79eec34fabeac9fc
#
_entry.id   e94ff66279301bcc79eec34fabeac9fc
#
_cell.length_a   1.000
_cell.length_b   1.000
_cell.length_c   1.000
_cell.angle_alpha   90.00
_cell.angle_beta   90.00
_cell.angle_gamma   90.00
#
_symmetry.space_group_name_H-M   'P 1'
#
loop_
_entity.id
_entity.type
_entity.pdbx_description
1 polymer ?
#
loop_
_entity_poly.entity_id
_entity_poly.type
_entity_poly.pdbx_seq_one_letter_code
_entity_poly.pdbx_strand_id
1 'polypeptide(L)'
;MNSIVPAFPLVTFCLFASMATGFGQVSVVERPVSGSTNSFYTGNRPPLAPSPFYKLPIGSITPRGWLRHQLELERDGMTGHLEEISPWLDFAKSSWADPQGRGKFGWEELPYWLKGYGDLGYVLKDQTIKAEAKKWIDAALASQREDGWFGPRELLTSLEGKPDLWPHMLMLNVLQSYYESAGDPRAIEAMSRYLKWENALPLSAFGEGYWPKLRFGDNIESVFWLYNRTGEPWLLDLARKIHAGMARWDQDVVNWHNVNLSQGFRAGTVFWMLSQDPGHLASAERNYQKVFATFGQFPGGGFVGDENSRPGCTDPRGGIETCGIVELMHSFEMLVKITGQPLWADRCEEIALNSFPAALTADQKALHYVTCANQIQLDRDNKSPEIQNEGTMVSYSPYEVYRCCQHNVSHGWPFYAEELWLATPDNGLCASLYAPCEVSAKAGDGAAVKISEETDYPFRDTVQLRFQTAKPASFPLYLRVPRWCDSASVSVNGEAAGAPCKPLAFIRLQRQWHDGDTVVLRMPMKVAVRQWHKNQDAVSVDCGPLSFSLAIKERFASYGARNPNWPEWEVFPQSPWNYGLVLDEHNPASSFRLIPCEGPVAAQPFTPETAPIKLEAVGRRIPDWQADGNNVVGKLQPSPVKSDQPEEKITLIPMGAARLRLTMFPVIGSGPGAHQWTAPAFKASASHCFEGDTLEALDDGLEPSSSNDHDIPRFTWWDHRGTKEWVQLDFPRPKTVTAVQVYWFDDTGNGQCRLPASWRLLYRDGEEWKEITQPATLPVEADKWTTLSFPAVETKALRIETQLRPGFSGGLLGWRVK
;
A
#
# COMPACT_ATOMS: atom_id res chain seq x y z
N MET A 1 11.44 55.24 19.83
CA MET A 1 10.46 54.33 19.29
C MET A 1 10.96 53.92 17.91
N ASN A 2 11.80 52.91 17.86
CA ASN A 2 12.42 52.45 16.61
C ASN A 2 11.76 51.14 16.16
N SER A 3 11.10 51.19 15.02
CA SER A 3 10.54 50.04 14.36
C SER A 3 11.64 49.31 13.58
N ILE A 4 11.91 48.08 13.96
CA ILE A 4 12.83 47.19 13.24
C ILE A 4 11.99 46.39 12.23
N VAL A 5 12.28 46.55 10.93
CA VAL A 5 11.79 45.75 9.82
C VAL A 5 12.78 44.61 9.63
N PRO A 6 12.37 43.31 9.57
CA PRO A 6 13.32 42.26 9.25
C PRO A 6 13.54 42.21 7.73
N ALA A 7 14.81 42.21 7.33
CA ALA A 7 15.26 42.03 5.97
C ALA A 7 15.16 40.59 5.53
N PHE A 8 14.52 40.35 4.39
CA PHE A 8 14.55 39.06 3.66
C PHE A 8 15.94 38.85 3.04
N PRO A 9 16.50 37.63 3.08
CA PRO A 9 17.76 37.38 2.38
C PRO A 9 17.53 37.33 0.86
N LEU A 10 18.26 38.13 0.14
CA LEU A 10 18.43 38.04 -1.31
C LEU A 10 19.07 36.69 -1.64
N VAL A 11 18.36 35.82 -2.38
CA VAL A 11 18.94 34.63 -2.99
C VAL A 11 19.77 35.05 -4.17
N THR A 12 21.07 35.01 -4.00
CA THR A 12 22.05 35.27 -5.08
C THR A 12 22.03 34.12 -6.08
N PHE A 13 21.53 34.35 -7.27
CA PHE A 13 21.69 33.44 -8.40
C PHE A 13 23.16 33.41 -8.82
N CYS A 14 23.88 32.35 -8.49
CA CYS A 14 25.17 32.06 -9.08
C CYS A 14 24.96 31.56 -10.51
N LEU A 15 25.18 32.43 -11.47
CA LEU A 15 25.39 32.05 -12.89
C LEU A 15 26.72 31.28 -12.99
N PHE A 16 26.65 29.96 -13.10
CA PHE A 16 27.79 29.19 -13.55
C PHE A 16 27.92 29.33 -15.08
N ALA A 17 29.01 29.90 -15.52
CA ALA A 17 29.39 29.91 -16.92
C ALA A 17 29.65 28.46 -17.38
N SER A 18 28.79 27.91 -18.25
CA SER A 18 29.01 26.62 -18.87
C SER A 18 30.09 26.70 -19.94
N MET A 19 31.15 25.92 -19.79
CA MET A 19 32.04 25.60 -20.89
C MET A 19 31.26 24.80 -21.94
N ALA A 20 31.12 25.31 -23.14
CA ALA A 20 30.55 24.63 -24.27
C ALA A 20 31.47 23.50 -24.74
N THR A 21 31.32 22.32 -24.14
CA THR A 21 31.81 21.07 -24.71
C THR A 21 30.73 20.56 -25.68
N GLY A 22 31.08 19.73 -26.66
CA GLY A 22 30.17 19.21 -27.71
C GLY A 22 28.98 18.39 -27.24
N PHE A 23 28.69 18.35 -25.91
CA PHE A 23 27.65 17.57 -25.22
C PHE A 23 26.29 18.28 -25.10
N GLY A 24 26.16 19.56 -25.44
CA GLY A 24 24.97 20.32 -25.03
C GLY A 24 25.05 20.78 -23.57
N GLN A 25 23.94 21.28 -23.04
CA GLN A 25 23.88 21.77 -21.68
C GLN A 25 23.41 20.65 -20.72
N VAL A 26 24.24 20.36 -19.70
CA VAL A 26 23.91 19.45 -18.63
C VAL A 26 23.61 20.24 -17.35
N SER A 27 22.52 19.94 -16.67
CA SER A 27 22.16 20.58 -15.42
C SER A 27 21.43 19.59 -14.49
N VAL A 28 21.35 19.92 -13.21
CA VAL A 28 20.56 19.17 -12.21
C VAL A 28 19.45 20.08 -11.74
N VAL A 29 18.24 19.56 -11.74
CA VAL A 29 17.02 20.29 -11.36
C VAL A 29 16.17 19.47 -10.41
N GLU A 30 15.48 20.12 -9.48
CA GLU A 30 14.59 19.46 -8.52
C GLU A 30 13.24 19.07 -9.13
N ARG A 31 12.87 19.75 -10.22
CA ARG A 31 11.65 19.49 -11.00
C ARG A 31 11.83 20.06 -12.41
N PRO A 32 11.02 19.63 -13.39
CA PRO A 32 11.06 20.19 -14.73
C PRO A 32 10.83 21.70 -14.76
N VAL A 33 11.37 22.36 -15.78
CA VAL A 33 11.24 23.81 -15.98
C VAL A 33 9.78 24.14 -16.27
N SER A 34 9.16 25.05 -15.50
CA SER A 34 7.73 25.40 -15.58
C SER A 34 7.40 26.66 -16.37
N GLY A 35 8.37 27.21 -17.12
CA GLY A 35 8.19 28.48 -17.87
C GLY A 35 7.51 28.35 -19.25
N SER A 36 7.16 27.14 -19.68
CA SER A 36 6.53 26.82 -20.97
C SER A 36 5.38 25.83 -20.80
N THR A 37 4.62 25.60 -21.86
CA THR A 37 3.58 24.59 -21.94
C THR A 37 3.91 23.61 -23.07
N ASN A 38 3.75 22.32 -22.82
CA ASN A 38 3.99 21.30 -23.82
C ASN A 38 3.07 21.48 -25.03
N SER A 39 3.63 21.41 -26.23
CA SER A 39 2.92 21.67 -27.50
C SER A 39 2.17 20.45 -28.05
N PHE A 40 2.41 19.25 -27.50
CA PHE A 40 1.95 17.97 -28.10
C PHE A 40 1.01 17.18 -27.21
N TYR A 41 1.04 17.44 -25.91
CA TYR A 41 0.30 16.67 -24.92
C TYR A 41 -0.60 17.56 -24.08
N THR A 42 -1.76 17.06 -23.72
CA THR A 42 -2.75 17.80 -22.94
C THR A 42 -2.27 17.92 -21.50
N GLY A 43 -2.08 19.14 -21.04
CA GLY A 43 -1.83 19.47 -19.64
C GLY A 43 -2.89 20.40 -19.08
N ASN A 44 -2.62 20.95 -17.92
CA ASN A 44 -3.54 21.84 -17.24
C ASN A 44 -3.77 23.14 -18.04
N ARG A 45 -5.05 23.41 -18.28
CA ARG A 45 -5.51 24.65 -18.92
C ARG A 45 -5.71 25.73 -17.83
N PRO A 46 -5.34 26.99 -18.06
CA PRO A 46 -5.66 28.06 -17.11
C PRO A 46 -7.16 28.11 -16.77
N PRO A 47 -7.56 28.34 -15.49
CA PRO A 47 -6.73 28.82 -14.37
C PRO A 47 -6.04 27.72 -13.54
N LEU A 48 -6.08 26.47 -13.96
CA LEU A 48 -5.36 25.42 -13.23
C LEU A 48 -3.85 25.71 -13.22
N ALA A 49 -3.18 25.32 -12.13
CA ALA A 49 -1.73 25.42 -12.02
C ALA A 49 -1.03 24.66 -13.17
N PRO A 50 0.04 25.20 -13.77
CA PRO A 50 0.73 24.53 -14.87
C PRO A 50 1.22 23.14 -14.48
N SER A 51 1.02 22.15 -15.36
CA SER A 51 1.49 20.78 -15.14
C SER A 51 3.01 20.72 -15.23
N PRO A 52 3.73 20.21 -14.21
CA PRO A 52 5.17 19.96 -14.32
C PRO A 52 5.48 18.75 -15.20
N PHE A 53 4.53 17.80 -15.30
CA PHE A 53 4.60 16.64 -16.19
C PHE A 53 3.30 16.43 -16.95
N TYR A 54 3.40 15.77 -18.09
CA TYR A 54 2.29 15.43 -18.99
C TYR A 54 2.30 13.92 -19.22
N LYS A 55 1.16 13.26 -19.02
CA LYS A 55 1.00 11.85 -19.37
C LYS A 55 1.15 11.66 -20.88
N LEU A 56 1.90 10.66 -21.29
CA LEU A 56 1.92 10.22 -22.68
C LEU A 56 0.62 9.47 -23.00
N PRO A 57 0.12 9.50 -24.26
CA PRO A 57 -1.03 8.70 -24.64
C PRO A 57 -0.83 7.21 -24.33
N ILE A 58 -1.87 6.54 -23.85
CA ILE A 58 -1.83 5.11 -23.53
C ILE A 58 -1.38 4.31 -24.76
N GLY A 59 -0.42 3.41 -24.59
CA GLY A 59 0.20 2.64 -25.66
C GLY A 59 1.42 3.32 -26.31
N SER A 60 1.78 4.56 -25.91
CA SER A 60 3.07 5.19 -26.24
C SER A 60 4.24 4.42 -25.63
N ILE A 61 4.07 3.86 -24.47
CA ILE A 61 5.05 3.02 -23.78
C ILE A 61 4.71 1.55 -24.05
N THR A 62 5.69 0.80 -24.51
CA THR A 62 5.57 -0.65 -24.76
C THR A 62 6.50 -1.37 -23.79
N PRO A 63 5.99 -1.99 -22.71
CA PRO A 63 6.81 -2.74 -21.76
C PRO A 63 7.58 -3.89 -22.42
N ARG A 64 8.75 -4.19 -21.85
CA ARG A 64 9.66 -5.24 -22.28
C ARG A 64 10.10 -6.08 -21.06
N GLY A 65 10.91 -7.10 -21.30
CA GLY A 65 11.55 -7.90 -20.26
C GLY A 65 10.60 -8.35 -19.15
N TRP A 66 11.04 -8.23 -17.91
CA TRP A 66 10.28 -8.67 -16.74
C TRP A 66 8.94 -7.94 -16.56
N LEU A 67 8.86 -6.63 -16.85
CA LEU A 67 7.62 -5.87 -16.68
C LEU A 67 6.55 -6.34 -17.69
N ARG A 68 6.95 -6.56 -18.95
CA ARG A 68 6.03 -7.14 -19.94
C ARG A 68 5.50 -8.49 -19.48
N HIS A 69 6.37 -9.32 -18.90
CA HIS A 69 5.96 -10.63 -18.41
C HIS A 69 4.99 -10.54 -17.22
N GLN A 70 5.15 -9.56 -16.31
CA GLN A 70 4.16 -9.34 -15.24
C GLN A 70 2.77 -9.01 -15.82
N LEU A 71 2.71 -8.16 -16.85
CA LEU A 71 1.46 -7.86 -17.55
C LEU A 71 0.88 -9.07 -18.31
N GLU A 72 1.74 -9.93 -18.87
CA GLU A 72 1.30 -11.17 -19.51
C GLU A 72 0.77 -12.17 -18.47
N LEU A 73 1.40 -12.28 -17.29
CA LEU A 73 0.89 -13.09 -16.19
C LEU A 73 -0.46 -12.55 -15.66
N GLU A 74 -0.64 -11.25 -15.64
CA GLU A 74 -1.90 -10.62 -15.27
C GLU A 74 -2.99 -10.92 -16.29
N ARG A 75 -2.68 -10.86 -17.59
CA ARG A 75 -3.58 -11.26 -18.69
C ARG A 75 -3.98 -12.74 -18.60
N ASP A 76 -3.00 -13.62 -18.35
CA ASP A 76 -3.20 -15.07 -18.34
C ASP A 76 -3.64 -15.58 -16.95
N GLY A 77 -3.58 -14.72 -15.96
CA GLY A 77 -3.95 -14.94 -14.57
C GLY A 77 -5.36 -14.46 -14.23
N MET A 78 -5.53 -14.12 -12.96
CA MET A 78 -6.85 -13.79 -12.40
C MET A 78 -7.50 -12.58 -13.08
N THR A 79 -6.77 -11.49 -13.31
CA THR A 79 -7.33 -10.27 -13.92
C THR A 79 -7.90 -10.53 -15.32
N GLY A 80 -7.15 -11.24 -16.17
CA GLY A 80 -7.59 -11.54 -17.53
C GLY A 80 -8.76 -12.51 -17.64
N HIS A 81 -9.00 -13.30 -16.57
CA HIS A 81 -10.01 -14.36 -16.52
C HIS A 81 -11.02 -14.18 -15.39
N LEU A 82 -11.13 -12.97 -14.84
CA LEU A 82 -11.95 -12.73 -13.66
C LEU A 82 -13.44 -12.99 -13.90
N GLU A 83 -13.91 -12.87 -15.13
CA GLU A 83 -15.30 -13.21 -15.50
C GLU A 83 -15.64 -14.69 -15.27
N GLU A 84 -14.64 -15.60 -15.21
CA GLU A 84 -14.87 -17.03 -14.95
C GLU A 84 -15.20 -17.32 -13.48
N ILE A 85 -14.83 -16.41 -12.57
CA ILE A 85 -14.84 -16.64 -11.12
C ILE A 85 -15.58 -15.58 -10.31
N SER A 86 -15.78 -14.37 -10.86
CA SER A 86 -16.52 -13.30 -10.21
C SER A 86 -17.95 -13.18 -10.75
N PRO A 87 -18.98 -13.35 -9.90
CA PRO A 87 -20.37 -13.15 -10.31
C PRO A 87 -20.68 -11.68 -10.66
N TRP A 88 -19.86 -10.73 -10.20
CA TRP A 88 -20.02 -9.31 -10.48
C TRP A 88 -19.73 -8.95 -11.93
N LEU A 89 -19.00 -9.82 -12.64
CA LEU A 89 -18.66 -9.68 -14.05
C LEU A 89 -19.54 -10.54 -14.98
N ASP A 90 -20.66 -11.04 -14.48
CA ASP A 90 -21.68 -11.68 -15.34
C ASP A 90 -22.40 -10.60 -16.16
N PHE A 91 -22.01 -10.45 -17.42
CA PHE A 91 -22.52 -9.41 -18.32
C PHE A 91 -24.07 -9.43 -18.42
N ALA A 92 -24.69 -10.61 -18.44
CA ALA A 92 -26.13 -10.75 -18.58
C ALA A 92 -26.90 -10.32 -17.31
N LYS A 93 -26.26 -10.27 -16.17
CA LYS A 93 -26.85 -9.90 -14.87
C LYS A 93 -26.39 -8.56 -14.35
N SER A 94 -25.40 -7.92 -14.96
CA SER A 94 -24.84 -6.67 -14.50
C SER A 94 -25.75 -5.49 -14.79
N SER A 95 -25.96 -4.63 -13.78
CA SER A 95 -26.68 -3.36 -13.95
C SER A 95 -25.89 -2.37 -14.82
N TRP A 96 -24.56 -2.52 -14.91
CA TRP A 96 -23.72 -1.71 -15.78
C TRP A 96 -23.91 -2.05 -17.27
N ALA A 97 -24.29 -3.30 -17.57
CA ALA A 97 -24.52 -3.78 -18.94
C ALA A 97 -25.99 -3.67 -19.37
N ASP A 98 -26.90 -3.48 -18.44
CA ASP A 98 -28.34 -3.36 -18.75
C ASP A 98 -28.67 -1.96 -19.29
N PRO A 99 -29.35 -1.84 -20.47
CA PRO A 99 -29.67 -0.54 -21.07
C PRO A 99 -30.55 0.36 -20.20
N GLN A 100 -31.22 -0.20 -19.19
CA GLN A 100 -32.04 0.53 -18.24
C GLN A 100 -31.41 0.65 -16.85
N GLY A 101 -30.17 0.14 -16.67
CA GLY A 101 -29.44 0.12 -15.41
C GLY A 101 -30.09 -0.78 -14.34
N ARG A 102 -30.76 -1.84 -14.75
CA ARG A 102 -31.51 -2.77 -13.88
C ARG A 102 -30.85 -4.14 -13.92
N GLY A 103 -30.09 -4.49 -12.97
CA GLY A 103 -29.43 -5.80 -12.85
C GLY A 103 -29.24 -6.18 -11.41
N LYS A 104 -28.57 -7.29 -11.18
CA LYS A 104 -28.27 -7.79 -9.84
C LYS A 104 -26.96 -7.20 -9.30
N PHE A 105 -25.98 -6.96 -10.19
CA PHE A 105 -24.62 -6.56 -9.84
C PHE A 105 -24.31 -5.17 -10.41
N GLY A 106 -24.24 -4.16 -9.56
CA GLY A 106 -24.15 -2.77 -9.98
C GLY A 106 -23.38 -1.87 -9.03
N TRP A 107 -22.24 -2.31 -8.48
CA TRP A 107 -21.44 -1.47 -7.59
C TRP A 107 -20.01 -1.29 -8.11
N GLU A 108 -19.01 -1.22 -7.24
CA GLU A 108 -17.61 -0.85 -7.56
C GLU A 108 -16.82 -1.93 -8.30
N GLU A 109 -17.24 -3.18 -8.25
CA GLU A 109 -16.45 -4.32 -8.73
C GLU A 109 -16.15 -4.23 -10.23
N LEU A 110 -17.18 -4.00 -11.04
CA LEU A 110 -16.96 -3.86 -12.48
C LEU A 110 -16.04 -2.69 -12.82
N PRO A 111 -16.30 -1.44 -12.37
CA PRO A 111 -15.42 -0.34 -12.72
C PRO A 111 -14.01 -0.47 -12.11
N TYR A 112 -13.83 -1.09 -10.95
CA TYR A 112 -12.51 -1.42 -10.43
C TYR A 112 -11.73 -2.33 -11.38
N TRP A 113 -12.35 -3.47 -11.76
CA TRP A 113 -11.71 -4.39 -12.68
C TRP A 113 -11.46 -3.75 -14.05
N LEU A 114 -12.47 -3.08 -14.60
CA LEU A 114 -12.40 -2.52 -15.95
C LEU A 114 -11.36 -1.39 -16.06
N LYS A 115 -11.11 -0.65 -14.97
CA LYS A 115 -10.07 0.38 -14.86
C LYS A 115 -8.68 -0.19 -15.20
N GLY A 116 -8.31 -1.33 -14.60
CA GLY A 116 -7.03 -1.97 -14.87
C GLY A 116 -7.04 -2.90 -16.08
N TYR A 117 -8.10 -3.68 -16.26
CA TYR A 117 -8.24 -4.61 -17.39
C TYR A 117 -8.22 -3.90 -18.75
N GLY A 118 -8.89 -2.75 -18.86
CA GLY A 118 -8.84 -1.95 -20.09
C GLY A 118 -7.41 -1.50 -20.41
N ASP A 119 -6.73 -0.94 -19.42
CA ASP A 119 -5.38 -0.41 -19.58
C ASP A 119 -4.35 -1.52 -19.84
N LEU A 120 -4.51 -2.70 -19.21
CA LEU A 120 -3.76 -3.91 -19.55
C LEU A 120 -3.84 -4.23 -21.05
N GLY A 121 -5.05 -4.20 -21.60
CA GLY A 121 -5.27 -4.43 -23.04
C GLY A 121 -4.67 -3.35 -23.92
N TYR A 122 -4.71 -2.09 -23.48
CA TYR A 122 -4.14 -0.98 -24.25
C TYR A 122 -2.61 -1.01 -24.22
N VAL A 123 -1.99 -1.27 -23.09
CA VAL A 123 -0.54 -1.34 -22.91
C VAL A 123 0.05 -2.56 -23.63
N LEU A 124 -0.57 -3.73 -23.50
CA LEU A 124 -0.15 -4.94 -24.22
C LEU A 124 -0.52 -4.92 -25.71
N LYS A 125 -1.42 -4.01 -26.12
CA LYS A 125 -2.03 -3.97 -27.45
C LYS A 125 -2.81 -5.25 -27.78
N ASP A 126 -3.38 -5.86 -26.75
CA ASP A 126 -4.15 -7.10 -26.83
C ASP A 126 -5.56 -6.83 -27.38
N GLN A 127 -5.89 -7.38 -28.54
CA GLN A 127 -7.16 -7.11 -29.19
C GLN A 127 -8.35 -7.80 -28.51
N THR A 128 -8.13 -8.92 -27.84
CA THR A 128 -9.18 -9.66 -27.12
C THR A 128 -9.62 -8.86 -25.91
N ILE A 129 -8.66 -8.43 -25.07
CA ILE A 129 -8.94 -7.60 -23.89
C ILE A 129 -9.59 -6.27 -24.30
N LYS A 130 -9.06 -5.62 -25.35
CA LYS A 130 -9.63 -4.36 -25.85
C LYS A 130 -11.06 -4.50 -26.34
N ALA A 131 -11.38 -5.62 -26.99
CA ALA A 131 -12.74 -5.89 -27.47
C ALA A 131 -13.70 -6.13 -26.30
N GLU A 132 -13.29 -6.90 -25.30
CA GLU A 132 -14.10 -7.17 -24.11
C GLU A 132 -14.30 -5.92 -23.26
N ALA A 133 -13.24 -5.15 -22.97
CA ALA A 133 -13.36 -3.87 -22.29
C ALA A 133 -14.31 -2.91 -23.04
N LYS A 134 -14.17 -2.82 -24.36
CA LYS A 134 -15.07 -2.01 -25.18
C LYS A 134 -16.53 -2.45 -25.10
N LYS A 135 -16.80 -3.73 -25.07
CA LYS A 135 -18.16 -4.29 -24.90
C LYS A 135 -18.82 -3.77 -23.63
N TRP A 136 -18.11 -3.79 -22.50
CA TRP A 136 -18.59 -3.28 -21.22
C TRP A 136 -18.79 -1.75 -21.26
N ILE A 137 -17.84 -1.02 -21.85
CA ILE A 137 -17.91 0.43 -21.98
C ILE A 137 -19.08 0.83 -22.89
N ASP A 138 -19.25 0.17 -24.03
CA ASP A 138 -20.38 0.43 -24.95
C ASP A 138 -21.72 0.22 -24.26
N ALA A 139 -21.86 -0.83 -23.45
CA ALA A 139 -23.08 -1.10 -22.70
C ALA A 139 -23.35 -0.02 -21.64
N ALA A 140 -22.33 0.38 -20.87
CA ALA A 140 -22.46 1.46 -19.90
C ALA A 140 -22.86 2.78 -20.56
N LEU A 141 -22.23 3.14 -21.69
CA LEU A 141 -22.56 4.35 -22.47
C LEU A 141 -23.99 4.30 -23.01
N ALA A 142 -24.44 3.12 -23.50
CA ALA A 142 -25.79 2.93 -24.04
C ALA A 142 -26.90 3.08 -22.97
N SER A 143 -26.58 2.89 -21.69
CA SER A 143 -27.52 3.06 -20.57
C SER A 143 -27.76 4.51 -20.20
N GLN A 144 -27.03 5.48 -20.82
CA GLN A 144 -27.10 6.88 -20.41
C GLN A 144 -28.46 7.51 -20.71
N ARG A 145 -29.09 8.04 -19.68
CA ARG A 145 -30.39 8.68 -19.70
C ARG A 145 -30.35 10.12 -20.23
N GLU A 146 -31.52 10.68 -20.49
CA GLU A 146 -31.64 12.09 -20.92
C GLU A 146 -31.11 13.09 -19.88
N ASP A 147 -31.31 12.79 -18.58
CA ASP A 147 -30.83 13.62 -17.47
C ASP A 147 -29.27 13.55 -17.27
N GLY A 148 -28.60 12.60 -17.89
CA GLY A 148 -27.15 12.43 -17.83
C GLY A 148 -26.66 11.25 -16.99
N TRP A 149 -27.49 10.69 -16.10
CA TRP A 149 -27.11 9.50 -15.34
C TRP A 149 -26.90 8.30 -16.28
N PHE A 150 -25.97 7.41 -15.96
CA PHE A 150 -25.74 6.14 -16.70
C PHE A 150 -25.41 5.00 -15.71
N GLY A 151 -25.51 3.77 -16.17
CA GLY A 151 -25.24 2.57 -15.35
C GLY A 151 -26.32 2.30 -14.29
N PRO A 152 -25.97 1.73 -13.14
CA PRO A 152 -26.90 1.16 -12.18
C PRO A 152 -27.90 2.16 -11.60
N ARG A 153 -29.19 1.88 -11.77
CA ARG A 153 -30.28 2.74 -11.23
C ARG A 153 -30.40 2.69 -9.73
N GLU A 154 -30.08 1.58 -9.13
CA GLU A 154 -30.14 1.41 -7.67
C GLU A 154 -29.25 2.41 -6.94
N LEU A 155 -28.11 2.79 -7.53
CA LEU A 155 -27.20 3.76 -6.95
C LEU A 155 -27.81 5.16 -6.80
N LEU A 156 -28.87 5.50 -7.54
CA LEU A 156 -29.56 6.79 -7.40
C LEU A 156 -30.19 7.00 -6.01
N THR A 157 -30.47 5.92 -5.28
CA THR A 157 -31.20 5.97 -4.01
C THR A 157 -30.61 5.06 -2.92
N SER A 158 -29.43 4.46 -3.16
CA SER A 158 -28.83 3.46 -2.26
C SER A 158 -28.35 4.03 -0.91
N LEU A 159 -28.09 5.33 -0.84
CA LEU A 159 -27.72 6.01 0.42
C LEU A 159 -28.96 6.69 1.03
N GLU A 160 -29.87 5.89 1.61
CA GLU A 160 -31.10 6.40 2.26
C GLU A 160 -31.90 7.34 1.35
N GLY A 161 -32.07 6.96 0.09
CA GLY A 161 -32.77 7.77 -0.91
C GLY A 161 -31.89 8.80 -1.64
N LYS A 162 -30.60 8.82 -1.39
CA LYS A 162 -29.60 9.69 -2.04
C LYS A 162 -28.67 8.87 -2.95
N PRO A 163 -28.03 9.52 -3.94
CA PRO A 163 -27.15 8.81 -4.87
C PRO A 163 -25.83 8.40 -4.23
N ASP A 164 -25.38 7.16 -4.50
CA ASP A 164 -24.04 6.72 -4.29
C ASP A 164 -23.20 7.02 -5.54
N LEU A 165 -22.30 7.98 -5.42
CA LEU A 165 -21.47 8.45 -6.54
C LEU A 165 -20.15 7.71 -6.66
N TRP A 166 -19.79 6.86 -5.68
CA TRP A 166 -18.50 6.21 -5.64
C TRP A 166 -18.20 5.34 -6.87
N PRO A 167 -19.07 4.40 -7.30
CA PRO A 167 -18.79 3.57 -8.46
C PRO A 167 -18.63 4.36 -9.77
N HIS A 168 -19.28 5.54 -9.87
CA HIS A 168 -19.13 6.41 -11.04
C HIS A 168 -17.76 7.10 -11.10
N MET A 169 -17.14 7.42 -9.94
CA MET A 169 -15.79 7.98 -9.93
C MET A 169 -14.80 7.01 -10.60
N LEU A 170 -14.93 5.72 -10.33
CA LEU A 170 -14.13 4.68 -10.97
C LEU A 170 -14.45 4.55 -12.47
N MET A 171 -15.74 4.56 -12.83
CA MET A 171 -16.14 4.46 -14.23
C MET A 171 -15.69 5.70 -15.05
N LEU A 172 -15.59 6.87 -14.43
CA LEU A 172 -15.02 8.05 -15.08
C LEU A 172 -13.53 7.85 -15.41
N ASN A 173 -12.75 7.17 -14.57
CA ASN A 173 -11.37 6.80 -14.90
C ASN A 173 -11.32 5.82 -16.08
N VAL A 174 -12.20 4.82 -16.11
CA VAL A 174 -12.34 3.90 -17.26
C VAL A 174 -12.57 4.67 -18.55
N LEU A 175 -13.50 5.63 -18.54
CA LEU A 175 -13.83 6.43 -19.72
C LEU A 175 -12.67 7.34 -20.15
N GLN A 176 -11.86 7.85 -19.21
CA GLN A 176 -10.64 8.61 -19.52
C GLN A 176 -9.64 7.75 -20.31
N SER A 177 -9.29 6.58 -19.77
CA SER A 177 -8.35 5.64 -20.41
C SER A 177 -8.87 5.16 -21.76
N TYR A 178 -10.16 4.86 -21.87
CA TYR A 178 -10.78 4.50 -23.14
C TYR A 178 -10.67 5.59 -24.19
N TYR A 179 -10.97 6.85 -23.81
CA TYR A 179 -10.80 7.99 -24.71
C TYR A 179 -9.34 8.17 -25.14
N GLU A 180 -8.40 8.08 -24.21
CA GLU A 180 -6.96 8.24 -24.51
C GLU A 180 -6.43 7.14 -25.44
N SER A 181 -6.98 5.94 -25.36
CA SER A 181 -6.60 4.82 -26.22
C SER A 181 -7.33 4.80 -27.56
N ALA A 182 -8.62 5.07 -27.57
CA ALA A 182 -9.50 4.89 -28.75
C ALA A 182 -9.83 6.20 -29.48
N GLY A 183 -9.71 7.37 -28.81
CA GLY A 183 -10.14 8.66 -29.35
C GLY A 183 -11.66 8.78 -29.54
N ASP A 184 -12.46 7.92 -28.89
CA ASP A 184 -13.91 7.87 -29.07
C ASP A 184 -14.59 9.07 -28.39
N PRO A 185 -15.21 10.00 -29.14
CA PRO A 185 -15.81 11.20 -28.58
C PRO A 185 -17.00 10.93 -27.67
N ARG A 186 -17.65 9.77 -27.77
CA ARG A 186 -18.77 9.37 -26.91
C ARG A 186 -18.39 9.39 -25.43
N ALA A 187 -17.13 9.08 -25.09
CA ALA A 187 -16.65 9.15 -23.71
C ALA A 187 -16.70 10.59 -23.17
N ILE A 188 -16.22 11.57 -23.94
CA ILE A 188 -16.27 13.00 -23.58
C ILE A 188 -17.73 13.48 -23.41
N GLU A 189 -18.61 13.08 -24.35
CA GLU A 189 -20.02 13.45 -24.31
C GLU A 189 -20.72 12.86 -23.09
N ALA A 190 -20.50 11.58 -22.81
CA ALA A 190 -21.11 10.89 -21.68
C ALA A 190 -20.62 11.46 -20.34
N MET A 191 -19.31 11.68 -20.19
CA MET A 191 -18.76 12.32 -19.01
C MET A 191 -19.33 13.74 -18.81
N SER A 192 -19.42 14.52 -19.88
CA SER A 192 -19.97 15.89 -19.81
C SER A 192 -21.43 15.89 -19.35
N ARG A 193 -22.26 14.96 -19.85
CA ARG A 193 -23.67 14.83 -19.47
C ARG A 193 -23.80 14.37 -18.01
N TYR A 194 -23.00 13.38 -17.59
CA TYR A 194 -23.01 12.88 -16.23
C TYR A 194 -22.56 13.97 -15.23
N LEU A 195 -21.43 14.64 -15.49
CA LEU A 195 -20.93 15.69 -14.60
C LEU A 195 -21.86 16.93 -14.57
N LYS A 196 -22.63 17.20 -15.63
CA LYS A 196 -23.72 18.23 -15.57
C LYS A 196 -24.85 17.79 -14.64
N TRP A 197 -25.25 16.52 -14.69
CA TRP A 197 -26.21 15.95 -13.76
C TRP A 197 -25.68 16.06 -12.32
N GLU A 198 -24.44 15.67 -12.08
CA GLU A 198 -23.78 15.77 -10.78
C GLU A 198 -23.70 17.24 -10.28
N ASN A 199 -23.39 18.18 -11.16
CA ASN A 199 -23.35 19.59 -10.83
C ASN A 199 -24.73 20.16 -10.42
N ALA A 200 -25.82 19.56 -10.85
CA ALA A 200 -27.17 19.95 -10.43
C ALA A 200 -27.53 19.46 -9.01
N LEU A 201 -26.80 18.51 -8.44
CA LEU A 201 -27.01 18.01 -7.08
C LEU A 201 -26.81 19.11 -6.04
N PRO A 202 -27.49 19.09 -4.87
CA PRO A 202 -27.21 20.01 -3.78
C PRO A 202 -25.82 19.81 -3.20
N LEU A 203 -25.25 20.83 -2.55
CA LEU A 203 -23.92 20.74 -1.91
C LEU A 203 -23.85 19.57 -0.91
N SER A 204 -24.93 19.30 -0.19
CA SER A 204 -24.99 18.21 0.79
C SER A 204 -24.76 16.82 0.19
N ALA A 205 -25.01 16.62 -1.11
CA ALA A 205 -24.78 15.33 -1.76
C ALA A 205 -23.30 14.90 -1.74
N PHE A 206 -22.38 15.84 -1.71
CA PHE A 206 -20.94 15.59 -1.65
C PHE A 206 -20.42 15.29 -0.24
N GLY A 207 -21.25 15.39 0.79
CA GLY A 207 -20.94 14.98 2.16
C GLY A 207 -21.58 13.65 2.58
N GLU A 208 -22.33 13.02 1.68
CA GLU A 208 -23.10 11.81 1.96
C GLU A 208 -22.31 10.52 1.69
N GLY A 209 -22.73 9.44 2.37
CA GLY A 209 -22.16 8.12 2.26
C GLY A 209 -20.75 8.01 2.84
N TYR A 210 -20.38 6.80 3.21
CA TYR A 210 -19.04 6.54 3.75
C TYR A 210 -17.97 6.61 2.65
N TRP A 211 -18.17 5.88 1.55
CA TRP A 211 -17.18 5.78 0.48
C TRP A 211 -17.07 7.06 -0.36
N PRO A 212 -18.18 7.62 -0.91
CA PRO A 212 -18.04 8.76 -1.81
C PRO A 212 -17.39 9.98 -1.14
N LYS A 213 -17.85 10.41 0.05
CA LYS A 213 -17.32 11.62 0.69
C LYS A 213 -15.82 11.55 1.00
N LEU A 214 -15.29 10.35 1.21
CA LEU A 214 -13.89 10.14 1.51
C LEU A 214 -13.00 10.05 0.24
N ARG A 215 -13.59 9.77 -0.93
CA ARG A 215 -12.88 9.50 -2.19
C ARG A 215 -13.10 10.52 -3.30
N PHE A 216 -13.78 11.61 -3.03
CA PHE A 216 -14.05 12.67 -4.04
C PHE A 216 -12.81 13.33 -4.65
N GLY A 217 -11.62 13.09 -4.12
CA GLY A 217 -10.37 13.46 -4.79
C GLY A 217 -10.27 12.88 -6.22
N ASP A 218 -10.73 11.65 -6.41
CA ASP A 218 -10.75 10.95 -7.71
C ASP A 218 -11.75 11.62 -8.67
N ASN A 219 -12.89 12.07 -8.14
CA ASN A 219 -13.85 12.79 -8.96
C ASN A 219 -13.32 14.16 -9.42
N ILE A 220 -12.68 14.93 -8.51
CA ILE A 220 -12.05 16.21 -8.87
C ILE A 220 -11.01 16.02 -9.98
N GLU A 221 -10.23 14.95 -9.93
CA GLU A 221 -9.30 14.60 -11.00
C GLU A 221 -10.02 14.41 -12.34
N SER A 222 -11.09 13.63 -12.36
CA SER A 222 -11.93 13.40 -13.56
C SER A 222 -12.52 14.69 -14.09
N VAL A 223 -12.94 15.58 -13.20
CA VAL A 223 -13.45 16.93 -13.56
C VAL A 223 -12.36 17.77 -14.21
N PHE A 224 -11.15 17.78 -13.67
CA PHE A 224 -10.02 18.52 -14.27
C PHE A 224 -9.55 17.89 -15.58
N TRP A 225 -9.56 16.56 -15.65
CA TRP A 225 -9.23 15.87 -16.91
C TRP A 225 -10.18 16.29 -18.05
N LEU A 226 -11.48 16.36 -17.76
CA LEU A 226 -12.49 16.80 -18.73
C LEU A 226 -12.36 18.30 -19.03
N TYR A 227 -12.11 19.14 -18.01
CA TYR A 227 -11.86 20.57 -18.20
C TYR A 227 -10.68 20.84 -19.12
N ASN A 228 -9.59 20.12 -18.96
CA ASN A 228 -8.40 20.27 -19.79
C ASN A 228 -8.67 19.96 -21.27
N ARG A 229 -9.69 19.18 -21.59
CA ARG A 229 -10.08 18.81 -22.96
C ARG A 229 -11.18 19.70 -23.53
N THR A 230 -12.15 20.09 -22.74
CA THR A 230 -13.31 20.84 -23.20
C THR A 230 -13.20 22.35 -22.96
N GLY A 231 -12.55 22.76 -21.89
CA GLY A 231 -12.45 24.18 -21.49
C GLY A 231 -13.74 24.72 -20.87
N GLU A 232 -14.73 23.90 -20.54
CA GLU A 232 -16.03 24.29 -20.01
C GLU A 232 -15.92 24.85 -18.56
N PRO A 233 -16.16 26.18 -18.31
CA PRO A 233 -15.88 26.79 -17.00
C PRO A 233 -16.69 26.19 -15.83
N TRP A 234 -17.91 25.71 -16.09
CA TRP A 234 -18.78 25.10 -15.07
C TRP A 234 -18.15 23.88 -14.39
N LEU A 235 -17.19 23.22 -15.03
CA LEU A 235 -16.42 22.11 -14.43
C LEU A 235 -15.58 22.59 -13.25
N LEU A 236 -15.02 23.80 -13.32
CA LEU A 236 -14.27 24.38 -12.20
C LEU A 236 -15.17 24.72 -11.02
N ASP A 237 -16.42 25.13 -11.30
CA ASP A 237 -17.43 25.38 -10.25
C ASP A 237 -17.88 24.07 -9.60
N LEU A 238 -18.04 23.01 -10.39
CA LEU A 238 -18.27 21.64 -9.85
C LEU A 238 -17.12 21.19 -8.96
N ALA A 239 -15.86 21.36 -9.37
CA ALA A 239 -14.69 20.99 -8.55
C ALA A 239 -14.69 21.74 -7.20
N ARG A 240 -15.00 23.04 -7.18
CA ARG A 240 -15.16 23.82 -5.94
C ARG A 240 -16.28 23.29 -5.07
N LYS A 241 -17.40 22.93 -5.67
CA LYS A 241 -18.57 22.38 -4.97
C LYS A 241 -18.27 21.02 -4.35
N ILE A 242 -17.62 20.12 -5.07
CA ILE A 242 -17.17 18.82 -4.56
C ILE A 242 -16.22 19.04 -3.37
N HIS A 243 -15.19 19.86 -3.53
CA HIS A 243 -14.23 20.15 -2.46
C HIS A 243 -14.88 20.74 -1.21
N ALA A 244 -15.89 21.58 -1.38
CA ALA A 244 -16.60 22.17 -0.25
C ALA A 244 -17.48 21.16 0.53
N GLY A 245 -17.94 20.09 -0.12
CA GLY A 245 -18.80 19.08 0.48
C GLY A 245 -18.07 17.82 0.96
N MET A 246 -16.90 17.50 0.39
CA MET A 246 -16.15 16.29 0.70
C MET A 246 -15.45 16.30 2.06
N ALA A 247 -14.93 15.16 2.48
CA ALA A 247 -14.09 15.05 3.68
C ALA A 247 -12.79 15.87 3.55
N ARG A 248 -12.39 16.52 4.65
CA ARG A 248 -11.34 17.55 4.66
C ARG A 248 -9.92 16.99 4.76
N TRP A 249 -9.53 16.16 3.78
CA TRP A 249 -8.15 15.63 3.64
C TRP A 249 -7.09 16.74 3.48
N ASP A 250 -7.49 17.90 3.03
CA ASP A 250 -6.66 19.11 2.95
C ASP A 250 -6.27 19.68 4.34
N GLN A 251 -6.99 19.30 5.39
CA GLN A 251 -6.71 19.75 6.76
C GLN A 251 -5.97 18.69 7.59
N ASP A 252 -6.43 17.43 7.56
CA ASP A 252 -5.85 16.33 8.33
C ASP A 252 -6.25 14.98 7.74
N VAL A 253 -5.71 13.88 8.34
CA VAL A 253 -6.21 12.53 8.16
C VAL A 253 -7.59 12.42 8.81
N VAL A 254 -8.61 12.19 8.01
CA VAL A 254 -10.02 12.21 8.42
C VAL A 254 -10.65 10.83 8.52
N ASN A 255 -9.94 9.79 8.09
CA ASN A 255 -10.39 8.40 8.16
C ASN A 255 -9.16 7.47 8.17
N TRP A 256 -9.25 6.36 8.87
CA TRP A 256 -8.14 5.43 9.07
C TRP A 256 -8.30 4.11 8.31
N HIS A 257 -9.33 3.97 7.49
CA HIS A 257 -9.46 2.83 6.58
C HIS A 257 -8.35 2.87 5.52
N ASN A 258 -7.69 1.75 5.28
CA ASN A 258 -6.49 1.66 4.45
C ASN A 258 -6.69 2.24 3.06
N VAL A 259 -7.72 1.81 2.33
CA VAL A 259 -7.98 2.27 0.96
C VAL A 259 -8.43 3.73 0.94
N ASN A 260 -9.23 4.17 1.92
CA ASN A 260 -9.60 5.59 2.03
C ASN A 260 -8.38 6.49 2.28
N LEU A 261 -7.42 6.03 3.10
CA LEU A 261 -6.13 6.70 3.26
C LEU A 261 -5.36 6.75 1.94
N SER A 262 -5.23 5.60 1.29
CA SER A 262 -4.42 5.44 0.07
C SER A 262 -4.93 6.28 -1.10
N GLN A 263 -6.23 6.53 -1.18
CA GLN A 263 -6.86 7.40 -2.18
C GLN A 263 -7.03 8.85 -1.69
N GLY A 264 -7.49 9.02 -0.44
CA GLY A 264 -7.91 10.32 0.08
C GLY A 264 -6.78 11.28 0.41
N PHE A 265 -5.61 10.77 0.84
CA PHE A 265 -4.52 11.65 1.32
C PHE A 265 -4.03 12.65 0.27
N ARG A 266 -4.18 12.35 -1.03
CA ARG A 266 -3.82 13.22 -2.15
C ARG A 266 -4.85 14.30 -2.49
N ALA A 267 -6.10 14.17 -2.00
CA ALA A 267 -7.24 14.95 -2.47
C ALA A 267 -7.03 16.48 -2.37
N GLY A 268 -6.43 16.96 -1.28
CA GLY A 268 -6.10 18.38 -1.15
C GLY A 268 -5.08 18.85 -2.19
N THR A 269 -4.05 18.01 -2.48
CA THR A 269 -3.05 18.33 -3.50
C THR A 269 -3.63 18.25 -4.92
N VAL A 270 -4.59 17.38 -5.18
CA VAL A 270 -5.37 17.38 -6.44
C VAL A 270 -6.13 18.70 -6.57
N PHE A 271 -6.84 19.14 -5.53
CA PHE A 271 -7.58 20.40 -5.56
C PHE A 271 -6.66 21.62 -5.62
N TRP A 272 -5.40 21.51 -5.15
CA TRP A 272 -4.40 22.57 -5.29
C TRP A 272 -4.25 23.07 -6.74
N MET A 273 -4.40 22.19 -7.72
CA MET A 273 -4.31 22.59 -9.13
C MET A 273 -5.26 23.76 -9.47
N LEU A 274 -6.41 23.84 -8.81
CA LEU A 274 -7.36 24.95 -8.97
C LEU A 274 -7.16 26.05 -7.93
N SER A 275 -7.02 25.70 -6.68
CA SER A 275 -6.99 26.68 -5.57
C SER A 275 -5.68 27.45 -5.48
N GLN A 276 -4.58 26.81 -5.87
CA GLN A 276 -3.19 27.30 -5.72
C GLN A 276 -2.83 27.67 -4.26
N ASP A 277 -3.60 27.16 -3.29
CA ASP A 277 -3.30 27.35 -1.87
C ASP A 277 -2.11 26.46 -1.46
N PRO A 278 -1.01 27.02 -0.92
CA PRO A 278 0.13 26.23 -0.47
C PRO A 278 -0.21 25.17 0.58
N GLY A 279 -1.24 25.39 1.41
CA GLY A 279 -1.73 24.42 2.40
C GLY A 279 -2.30 23.17 1.74
N HIS A 280 -3.03 23.31 0.64
CA HIS A 280 -3.53 22.19 -0.16
C HIS A 280 -2.37 21.43 -0.82
N LEU A 281 -1.37 22.12 -1.38
CA LEU A 281 -0.19 21.47 -1.95
C LEU A 281 0.56 20.63 -0.92
N ALA A 282 0.71 21.14 0.30
CA ALA A 282 1.44 20.47 1.36
C ALA A 282 0.65 19.33 2.03
N SER A 283 -0.65 19.22 1.76
CA SER A 283 -1.55 18.29 2.48
C SER A 283 -1.19 16.82 2.27
N ALA A 284 -0.84 16.42 1.05
CA ALA A 284 -0.46 15.04 0.77
C ALA A 284 0.77 14.60 1.56
N GLU A 285 1.83 15.43 1.57
CA GLU A 285 3.06 15.09 2.33
C GLU A 285 2.78 15.07 3.83
N ARG A 286 2.02 16.03 4.37
CA ARG A 286 1.64 16.05 5.79
C ARG A 286 0.85 14.80 6.17
N ASN A 287 -0.16 14.40 5.39
CA ASN A 287 -0.97 13.22 5.67
C ASN A 287 -0.13 11.94 5.54
N TYR A 288 0.70 11.83 4.51
CA TYR A 288 1.64 10.73 4.36
C TYR A 288 2.52 10.59 5.60
N GLN A 289 3.18 11.66 6.03
CA GLN A 289 4.05 11.63 7.20
C GLN A 289 3.30 11.24 8.47
N LYS A 290 2.07 11.73 8.66
CA LYS A 290 1.25 11.37 9.82
C LYS A 290 0.94 9.86 9.85
N VAL A 291 0.57 9.27 8.73
CA VAL A 291 0.26 7.84 8.62
C VAL A 291 1.53 6.99 8.78
N PHE A 292 2.55 7.29 7.98
CA PHE A 292 3.77 6.49 7.95
C PHE A 292 4.64 6.64 9.20
N ALA A 293 4.56 7.77 9.91
CA ALA A 293 5.22 7.92 11.20
C ALA A 293 4.73 6.95 12.29
N THR A 294 3.55 6.37 12.12
CA THR A 294 2.98 5.41 13.07
C THR A 294 2.84 4.01 12.45
N PHE A 295 2.19 3.92 11.29
CA PHE A 295 1.76 2.66 10.70
C PHE A 295 2.66 2.15 9.55
N GLY A 296 3.63 2.95 9.09
CA GLY A 296 4.58 2.58 8.03
C GLY A 296 6.03 2.44 8.54
N GLN A 297 6.23 1.99 9.77
CA GLN A 297 7.56 1.88 10.41
C GLN A 297 8.20 0.50 10.16
N PHE A 298 8.19 0.06 8.90
CA PHE A 298 8.79 -1.19 8.42
C PHE A 298 9.09 -1.09 6.91
N PRO A 299 9.88 -2.02 6.32
CA PRO A 299 10.24 -1.98 4.90
C PRO A 299 9.07 -2.38 3.99
N GLY A 300 9.17 -2.06 2.70
CA GLY A 300 8.25 -2.50 1.65
C GLY A 300 7.29 -1.43 1.14
N GLY A 301 7.31 -0.21 1.72
CA GLY A 301 6.62 0.98 1.17
C GLY A 301 5.13 1.09 1.50
N GLY A 302 4.54 0.10 2.22
CA GLY A 302 3.17 0.13 2.71
C GLY A 302 3.03 0.62 4.14
N PHE A 303 1.80 0.61 4.65
CA PHE A 303 1.49 0.89 6.06
C PHE A 303 0.44 -0.10 6.57
N VAL A 304 0.44 -0.38 7.88
CA VAL A 304 -0.52 -1.29 8.49
C VAL A 304 -1.94 -0.76 8.39
N GLY A 305 -2.80 -1.58 7.87
CA GLY A 305 -4.24 -1.39 7.73
C GLY A 305 -4.80 -2.56 6.93
N ASP A 306 -5.35 -3.53 7.65
CA ASP A 306 -5.97 -4.72 7.06
C ASP A 306 -7.40 -4.48 6.56
N GLU A 307 -8.02 -3.48 6.98
CA GLU A 307 -9.11 -2.60 6.60
C GLU A 307 -8.83 -1.25 7.27
N ASN A 308 -8.46 -1.25 8.54
CA ASN A 308 -8.23 -0.04 9.31
C ASN A 308 -6.86 -0.04 9.97
N SER A 309 -6.20 1.11 9.96
CA SER A 309 -5.04 1.37 10.81
C SER A 309 -5.51 1.57 12.25
N ARG A 310 -5.02 0.74 13.18
CA ARG A 310 -5.48 0.71 14.57
C ARG A 310 -4.33 0.85 15.55
N PRO A 311 -4.54 1.49 16.71
CA PRO A 311 -3.59 1.45 17.82
C PRO A 311 -3.21 0.00 18.18
N GLY A 312 -1.93 -0.23 18.49
CA GLY A 312 -1.42 -1.57 18.82
C GLY A 312 -1.01 -2.42 17.61
N CYS A 313 -1.53 -2.13 16.42
CA CYS A 313 -1.18 -2.80 15.16
C CYS A 313 -0.28 -1.87 14.33
N THR A 314 0.99 -1.74 14.70
CA THR A 314 1.92 -0.75 14.09
C THR A 314 3.26 -1.36 13.68
N ASP A 315 3.45 -2.64 13.92
CA ASP A 315 4.70 -3.36 13.70
C ASP A 315 4.66 -4.20 12.40
N PRO A 316 5.78 -4.82 11.97
CA PRO A 316 5.87 -5.51 10.68
C PRO A 316 4.99 -6.77 10.54
N ARG A 317 4.28 -7.19 11.59
CA ARG A 317 3.32 -8.30 11.60
C ARG A 317 1.93 -7.88 11.12
N GLY A 318 1.67 -6.57 11.19
CA GLY A 318 0.38 -6.01 10.78
C GLY A 318 0.11 -6.12 9.30
N GLY A 319 -1.16 -6.36 8.94
CA GLY A 319 -1.61 -6.55 7.58
C GLY A 319 -1.63 -5.25 6.77
N ILE A 320 -1.23 -5.33 5.52
CA ILE A 320 -1.33 -4.28 4.51
C ILE A 320 -2.34 -4.76 3.47
N GLU A 321 -3.45 -4.08 3.33
CA GLU A 321 -4.49 -4.44 2.35
C GLU A 321 -3.98 -4.26 0.90
N THR A 322 -4.24 -5.24 0.04
CA THR A 322 -3.77 -5.23 -1.36
C THR A 322 -4.40 -4.08 -2.17
N CYS A 323 -5.68 -3.72 -1.92
CA CYS A 323 -6.25 -2.50 -2.51
C CYS A 323 -5.43 -1.27 -2.15
N GLY A 324 -5.03 -1.12 -0.89
CA GLY A 324 -4.21 0.01 -0.47
C GLY A 324 -2.84 0.07 -1.13
N ILE A 325 -2.24 -1.09 -1.43
CA ILE A 325 -0.97 -1.17 -2.17
C ILE A 325 -1.13 -0.52 -3.55
N VAL A 326 -2.09 -0.97 -4.35
CA VAL A 326 -2.26 -0.47 -5.72
C VAL A 326 -2.80 0.97 -5.77
N GLU A 327 -3.63 1.37 -4.81
CA GLU A 327 -4.10 2.75 -4.71
C GLU A 327 -3.01 3.73 -4.22
N LEU A 328 -2.06 3.28 -3.40
CA LEU A 328 -0.86 4.07 -3.08
C LEU A 328 0.03 4.25 -4.31
N MET A 329 0.25 3.19 -5.11
CA MET A 329 1.00 3.29 -6.37
C MET A 329 0.38 4.38 -7.25
N HIS A 330 -0.92 4.28 -7.53
CA HIS A 330 -1.66 5.26 -8.32
C HIS A 330 -1.59 6.68 -7.73
N SER A 331 -1.74 6.82 -6.42
CA SER A 331 -1.62 8.11 -5.74
C SER A 331 -0.24 8.74 -5.91
N PHE A 332 0.82 7.95 -5.79
CA PHE A 332 2.19 8.44 -5.96
C PHE A 332 2.48 8.84 -7.41
N GLU A 333 2.00 8.09 -8.39
CA GLU A 333 2.07 8.40 -9.83
C GLU A 333 1.38 9.74 -10.15
N MET A 334 0.19 9.96 -9.58
CA MET A 334 -0.51 11.24 -9.71
C MET A 334 0.27 12.39 -9.07
N LEU A 335 0.80 12.18 -7.86
CA LEU A 335 1.55 13.21 -7.14
C LEU A 335 2.86 13.57 -7.83
N VAL A 336 3.53 12.64 -8.52
CA VAL A 336 4.64 12.96 -9.43
C VAL A 336 4.20 13.97 -10.49
N LYS A 337 3.10 13.68 -11.19
CA LYS A 337 2.57 14.53 -12.26
C LYS A 337 2.13 15.91 -11.79
N ILE A 338 1.52 16.00 -10.60
CA ILE A 338 1.00 17.26 -10.05
C ILE A 338 2.11 18.12 -9.45
N THR A 339 3.06 17.52 -8.72
CA THR A 339 4.07 18.26 -7.94
C THR A 339 5.41 18.39 -8.64
N GLY A 340 5.73 17.49 -9.54
CA GLY A 340 7.04 17.39 -10.19
C GLY A 340 8.15 16.86 -9.26
N GLN A 341 7.81 16.36 -8.09
CA GLN A 341 8.78 15.93 -7.07
C GLN A 341 9.17 14.45 -7.27
N PRO A 342 10.46 14.13 -7.41
CA PRO A 342 10.93 12.76 -7.62
C PRO A 342 10.72 11.84 -6.40
N LEU A 343 10.50 12.38 -5.20
CA LEU A 343 10.23 11.61 -4.00
C LEU A 343 8.99 10.71 -4.14
N TRP A 344 7.97 11.17 -4.84
CA TRP A 344 6.75 10.37 -5.06
C TRP A 344 7.02 9.17 -5.97
N ALA A 345 7.90 9.31 -6.96
CA ALA A 345 8.35 8.19 -7.80
C ALA A 345 9.14 7.16 -6.98
N ASP A 346 10.00 7.60 -6.06
CA ASP A 346 10.72 6.69 -5.15
C ASP A 346 9.76 5.88 -4.25
N ARG A 347 8.71 6.52 -3.73
CA ARG A 347 7.68 5.86 -2.92
C ARG A 347 6.87 4.87 -3.75
N CYS A 348 6.58 5.22 -5.01
CA CYS A 348 5.92 4.30 -5.94
C CYS A 348 6.79 3.06 -6.19
N GLU A 349 8.07 3.22 -6.50
CA GLU A 349 8.98 2.09 -6.71
C GLU A 349 9.15 1.23 -5.44
N GLU A 350 9.23 1.85 -4.26
CA GLU A 350 9.38 1.11 -3.00
C GLU A 350 8.22 0.13 -2.78
N ILE A 351 6.97 0.54 -3.01
CA ILE A 351 5.82 -0.34 -2.83
C ILE A 351 5.61 -1.29 -4.02
N ALA A 352 5.79 -0.81 -5.25
CA ALA A 352 5.59 -1.59 -6.48
C ALA A 352 6.59 -2.74 -6.64
N LEU A 353 7.82 -2.60 -6.14
CA LEU A 353 8.89 -3.57 -6.31
C LEU A 353 9.08 -4.50 -5.10
N ASN A 354 8.39 -4.23 -3.99
CA ASN A 354 8.50 -5.00 -2.75
C ASN A 354 7.16 -5.60 -2.32
N SER A 355 6.22 -4.80 -1.80
CA SER A 355 4.96 -5.32 -1.27
C SER A 355 4.02 -5.84 -2.36
N PHE A 356 3.96 -5.20 -3.52
CA PHE A 356 3.00 -5.56 -4.56
C PHE A 356 3.22 -6.96 -5.16
N PRO A 357 4.42 -7.34 -5.66
CA PRO A 357 4.63 -8.69 -6.21
C PRO A 357 4.45 -9.78 -5.17
N ALA A 358 4.73 -9.45 -3.91
CA ALA A 358 4.63 -10.37 -2.80
C ALA A 358 3.17 -10.65 -2.37
N ALA A 359 2.23 -9.78 -2.73
CA ALA A 359 0.80 -9.98 -2.49
C ALA A 359 0.14 -10.97 -3.47
N LEU A 360 0.83 -11.33 -4.55
CA LEU A 360 0.34 -12.20 -5.62
C LEU A 360 1.03 -13.55 -5.62
N THR A 361 0.35 -14.61 -6.08
CA THR A 361 1.05 -15.83 -6.51
C THR A 361 1.96 -15.52 -7.70
N ALA A 362 2.99 -16.34 -7.91
CA ALA A 362 3.98 -16.11 -8.96
C ALA A 362 3.38 -16.11 -10.38
N ASP A 363 2.27 -16.79 -10.57
CA ASP A 363 1.50 -16.89 -11.81
C ASP A 363 0.31 -15.91 -11.86
N GLN A 364 0.16 -15.06 -10.84
CA GLN A 364 -0.92 -14.10 -10.67
C GLN A 364 -2.34 -14.68 -10.78
N LYS A 365 -2.49 -15.97 -10.41
CA LYS A 365 -3.81 -16.64 -10.37
C LYS A 365 -4.56 -16.46 -9.06
N ALA A 366 -3.89 -15.99 -8.02
CA ALA A 366 -4.47 -15.70 -6.72
C ALA A 366 -3.72 -14.56 -6.02
N LEU A 367 -4.35 -13.96 -5.05
CA LEU A 367 -3.79 -12.90 -4.21
C LEU A 367 -4.08 -13.17 -2.72
N HIS A 368 -3.31 -12.53 -1.83
CA HIS A 368 -3.81 -12.29 -0.47
C HIS A 368 -4.69 -11.04 -0.45
N TYR A 369 -5.64 -10.99 0.46
CA TYR A 369 -6.31 -9.74 0.80
C TYR A 369 -5.34 -8.82 1.56
N VAL A 370 -4.64 -9.36 2.57
CA VAL A 370 -3.62 -8.66 3.34
C VAL A 370 -2.28 -9.38 3.33
N THR A 371 -1.21 -8.61 3.27
CA THR A 371 0.18 -9.08 3.32
C THR A 371 0.97 -8.33 4.39
N CYS A 372 2.01 -8.95 4.98
CA CYS A 372 2.81 -8.34 6.05
C CYS A 372 4.30 -8.33 5.69
N ALA A 373 5.08 -7.44 6.31
CA ALA A 373 6.54 -7.44 6.13
C ALA A 373 7.22 -8.61 6.86
N ASN A 374 6.67 -9.04 8.00
CA ASN A 374 7.07 -10.27 8.70
C ASN A 374 5.87 -11.24 8.73
N GLN A 375 5.95 -12.32 7.94
CA GLN A 375 4.87 -13.23 7.62
C GLN A 375 5.44 -14.63 7.42
N ILE A 376 5.31 -15.50 8.41
CA ILE A 376 5.98 -16.80 8.44
C ILE A 376 5.07 -17.96 8.05
N GLN A 377 3.76 -17.74 7.98
CA GLN A 377 2.76 -18.74 7.60
C GLN A 377 1.54 -18.05 7.02
N LEU A 378 1.01 -18.61 5.94
CA LEU A 378 -0.19 -18.17 5.24
C LEU A 378 -1.22 -19.27 5.31
N ASP A 379 -2.17 -19.12 6.20
CA ASP A 379 -3.27 -20.07 6.40
C ASP A 379 -4.57 -19.31 6.65
N ARG A 380 -5.64 -20.01 6.98
CA ARG A 380 -6.97 -19.45 7.24
C ARG A 380 -7.26 -19.31 8.75
N ASP A 381 -6.25 -19.50 9.59
CA ASP A 381 -6.41 -19.31 11.02
C ASP A 381 -6.57 -17.81 11.35
N ASN A 382 -7.26 -17.53 12.41
CA ASN A 382 -7.40 -16.17 12.94
C ASN A 382 -6.03 -15.58 13.28
N LYS A 383 -5.70 -14.40 12.73
CA LYS A 383 -4.44 -13.67 12.94
C LYS A 383 -4.57 -12.46 13.86
N SER A 384 -5.71 -12.33 14.55
CA SER A 384 -5.91 -11.25 15.53
C SER A 384 -4.86 -11.31 16.65
N PRO A 385 -4.34 -10.19 17.15
CA PRO A 385 -4.79 -8.81 16.92
C PRO A 385 -4.14 -8.10 15.73
N GLU A 386 -3.10 -8.64 15.13
CA GLU A 386 -2.34 -8.00 14.05
C GLU A 386 -3.18 -7.83 12.78
N ILE A 387 -4.06 -8.80 12.53
CA ILE A 387 -5.03 -8.78 11.43
C ILE A 387 -6.38 -9.17 12.03
N GLN A 388 -7.33 -8.24 12.02
CA GLN A 388 -8.66 -8.43 12.63
C GLN A 388 -9.73 -8.88 11.64
N ASN A 389 -9.40 -8.96 10.35
CA ASN A 389 -10.28 -9.54 9.37
C ASN A 389 -10.30 -11.07 9.50
N GLU A 390 -11.32 -11.69 8.90
CA GLU A 390 -11.47 -13.14 8.88
C GLU A 390 -10.16 -13.84 8.45
N GLY A 391 -9.87 -14.98 9.06
CA GLY A 391 -8.60 -15.70 8.87
C GLY A 391 -8.24 -16.07 7.43
N THR A 392 -9.24 -16.14 6.53
CA THR A 392 -9.03 -16.36 5.09
C THR A 392 -8.25 -15.26 4.37
N MET A 393 -8.16 -14.05 4.97
CA MET A 393 -7.56 -12.87 4.35
C MET A 393 -6.05 -12.98 4.08
N VAL A 394 -5.37 -13.92 4.73
CA VAL A 394 -3.91 -14.12 4.64
C VAL A 394 -3.55 -15.25 3.67
N SER A 395 -4.42 -16.23 3.45
CA SER A 395 -4.19 -17.26 2.44
C SER A 395 -4.33 -16.70 1.03
N TYR A 396 -3.83 -17.41 0.03
CA TYR A 396 -4.05 -17.02 -1.36
C TYR A 396 -5.40 -17.52 -1.86
N SER A 397 -6.22 -16.62 -2.36
CA SER A 397 -7.50 -16.95 -3.01
C SER A 397 -7.78 -16.03 -4.21
N PRO A 398 -8.36 -16.57 -5.30
CA PRO A 398 -8.84 -15.77 -6.43
C PRO A 398 -10.33 -15.42 -6.32
N TYR A 399 -11.01 -15.75 -5.22
CA TYR A 399 -12.47 -15.73 -5.13
C TYR A 399 -13.04 -14.50 -4.43
N GLU A 400 -14.36 -14.40 -4.47
CA GLU A 400 -15.18 -13.27 -4.00
C GLU A 400 -15.00 -12.90 -2.52
N VAL A 401 -14.48 -13.78 -1.68
CA VAL A 401 -14.11 -13.43 -0.31
C VAL A 401 -13.13 -12.26 -0.25
N TYR A 402 -12.36 -12.05 -1.32
CA TYR A 402 -11.42 -10.94 -1.50
C TYR A 402 -11.96 -9.87 -2.46
N ARG A 403 -13.24 -9.67 -2.47
CA ARG A 403 -14.04 -8.97 -3.48
C ARG A 403 -13.45 -7.67 -4.00
N CYS A 404 -13.16 -6.69 -3.14
CA CYS A 404 -12.58 -5.42 -3.61
C CYS A 404 -11.17 -5.61 -4.18
N CYS A 405 -10.26 -6.30 -3.46
CA CYS A 405 -8.89 -6.52 -3.90
C CYS A 405 -8.80 -7.37 -5.17
N GLN A 406 -9.67 -8.39 -5.30
CA GLN A 406 -9.78 -9.23 -6.47
C GLN A 406 -10.01 -8.42 -7.77
N HIS A 407 -10.82 -7.37 -7.69
CA HIS A 407 -11.14 -6.49 -8.84
C HIS A 407 -10.15 -5.33 -8.96
N ASN A 408 -9.77 -4.71 -7.84
CA ASN A 408 -8.96 -3.49 -7.84
C ASN A 408 -7.48 -3.73 -8.16
N VAL A 409 -6.94 -4.92 -7.88
CA VAL A 409 -5.52 -5.24 -8.13
C VAL A 409 -5.12 -5.08 -9.60
N SER A 410 -6.11 -5.13 -10.49
CA SER A 410 -5.98 -5.09 -11.95
C SER A 410 -5.21 -3.88 -12.51
N HIS A 411 -5.15 -2.75 -11.79
CA HIS A 411 -4.48 -1.54 -12.31
C HIS A 411 -3.02 -1.39 -11.88
N GLY A 412 -2.53 -2.24 -10.97
CA GLY A 412 -1.18 -2.06 -10.41
C GLY A 412 -0.08 -1.99 -11.46
N TRP A 413 0.15 -3.05 -12.23
CA TRP A 413 1.18 -3.06 -13.27
C TRP A 413 0.84 -2.22 -14.50
N PRO A 414 -0.42 -2.19 -15.01
CA PRO A 414 -0.75 -1.33 -16.14
C PRO A 414 -0.46 0.14 -15.89
N PHE A 415 -0.88 0.70 -14.76
CA PHE A 415 -0.64 2.11 -14.43
C PHE A 415 0.84 2.40 -14.20
N TYR A 416 1.56 1.51 -13.50
CA TYR A 416 3.01 1.63 -13.35
C TYR A 416 3.72 1.68 -14.72
N ALA A 417 3.30 0.85 -15.67
CA ALA A 417 3.88 0.82 -17.01
C ALA A 417 3.62 2.11 -17.82
N GLU A 418 2.47 2.75 -17.61
CA GLU A 418 2.11 4.00 -18.28
C GLU A 418 2.86 5.22 -17.76
N GLU A 419 3.38 5.15 -16.53
CA GLU A 419 4.07 6.24 -15.84
C GLU A 419 5.61 6.14 -15.88
N LEU A 420 6.17 5.15 -16.59
CA LEU A 420 7.61 5.02 -16.78
C LEU A 420 8.21 6.28 -17.43
N TRP A 421 7.50 6.84 -18.40
CA TRP A 421 7.91 8.02 -19.13
C TRP A 421 6.84 9.09 -19.16
N LEU A 422 7.26 10.32 -18.93
CA LEU A 422 6.40 11.51 -18.96
C LEU A 422 6.98 12.55 -19.93
N ALA A 423 6.10 13.39 -20.49
CA ALA A 423 6.55 14.57 -21.23
C ALA A 423 6.70 15.76 -20.26
N THR A 424 7.53 16.74 -20.66
CA THR A 424 7.83 17.94 -19.86
C THR A 424 7.34 19.23 -20.52
N PRO A 425 7.17 20.34 -19.77
CA PRO A 425 6.66 21.61 -20.31
C PRO A 425 7.50 22.18 -21.46
N ASP A 426 8.80 21.93 -21.47
CA ASP A 426 9.76 22.38 -22.50
C ASP A 426 9.89 21.42 -23.68
N ASN A 427 8.80 20.68 -23.98
CA ASN A 427 8.75 19.69 -25.08
C ASN A 427 9.80 18.57 -24.95
N GLY A 428 10.26 18.29 -23.74
CA GLY A 428 11.19 17.20 -23.43
C GLY A 428 10.48 15.93 -23.01
N LEU A 429 11.30 14.95 -22.62
CA LEU A 429 10.87 13.66 -22.08
C LEU A 429 11.59 13.37 -20.76
N CYS A 430 10.93 12.67 -19.86
CA CYS A 430 11.46 12.29 -18.57
C CYS A 430 11.30 10.78 -18.34
N ALA A 431 12.40 10.08 -18.04
CA ALA A 431 12.35 8.76 -17.42
C ALA A 431 12.04 8.96 -15.92
N SER A 432 10.80 8.71 -15.55
CA SER A 432 10.25 8.95 -14.21
C SER A 432 10.38 7.72 -13.31
N LEU A 433 9.95 6.57 -13.79
CA LEU A 433 10.16 5.24 -13.21
C LEU A 433 11.03 4.43 -14.16
N TYR A 434 11.72 3.41 -13.65
CA TYR A 434 12.62 2.62 -14.49
C TYR A 434 12.16 1.18 -14.62
N ALA A 435 12.02 0.72 -15.85
CA ALA A 435 11.81 -0.68 -16.20
C ALA A 435 12.07 -0.89 -17.70
N PRO A 436 12.39 -2.10 -18.14
CA PRO A 436 12.63 -2.34 -19.57
C PRO A 436 11.39 -2.00 -20.41
N CYS A 437 11.55 -1.06 -21.35
CA CYS A 437 10.45 -0.61 -22.19
C CYS A 437 10.95 0.05 -23.50
N GLU A 438 10.00 0.40 -24.34
CA GLU A 438 10.19 1.23 -25.51
C GLU A 438 9.13 2.33 -25.50
N VAL A 439 9.55 3.59 -25.60
CA VAL A 439 8.64 4.73 -25.66
C VAL A 439 8.65 5.36 -27.06
N SER A 440 7.47 5.67 -27.58
CA SER A 440 7.28 6.42 -28.83
C SER A 440 6.58 7.74 -28.52
N ALA A 441 7.21 8.86 -28.78
CA ALA A 441 6.71 10.17 -28.41
C ALA A 441 7.05 11.25 -29.45
N LYS A 442 6.37 12.41 -29.33
CA LYS A 442 6.77 13.65 -29.99
C LYS A 442 7.56 14.50 -29.01
N ALA A 443 8.69 15.05 -29.44
CA ALA A 443 9.53 15.93 -28.61
C ALA A 443 10.13 17.08 -29.42
N GLY A 444 10.67 18.08 -28.71
CA GLY A 444 11.31 19.22 -29.31
C GLY A 444 10.39 20.08 -30.20
N ASP A 445 10.63 20.13 -31.50
CA ASP A 445 9.82 20.81 -32.51
C ASP A 445 8.71 19.92 -33.12
N GLY A 446 8.37 18.79 -32.47
CA GLY A 446 7.39 17.82 -32.91
C GLY A 446 7.98 16.62 -33.64
N ALA A 447 9.26 16.39 -33.50
CA ALA A 447 9.91 15.20 -34.04
C ALA A 447 9.34 13.94 -33.38
N ALA A 448 8.99 12.94 -34.19
CA ALA A 448 8.69 11.61 -33.70
C ALA A 448 10.00 10.94 -33.30
N VAL A 449 10.08 10.58 -32.03
CA VAL A 449 11.24 9.91 -31.47
C VAL A 449 10.80 8.59 -30.83
N LYS A 450 11.69 7.60 -30.90
CA LYS A 450 11.53 6.31 -30.22
C LYS A 450 12.77 6.10 -29.36
N ILE A 451 12.56 5.73 -28.10
CA ILE A 451 13.63 5.46 -27.15
C ILE A 451 13.42 4.06 -26.61
N SER A 452 14.41 3.20 -26.81
CA SER A 452 14.46 1.89 -26.15
C SER A 452 15.18 2.04 -24.82
N GLU A 453 14.54 1.66 -23.74
CA GLU A 453 15.10 1.57 -22.39
C GLU A 453 15.50 0.12 -22.15
N GLU A 454 16.80 -0.14 -22.24
CA GLU A 454 17.42 -1.45 -22.03
C GLU A 454 17.99 -1.48 -20.62
N THR A 455 17.32 -2.23 -19.72
CA THR A 455 17.71 -2.31 -18.33
C THR A 455 17.21 -3.59 -17.68
N ASP A 456 17.94 -4.05 -16.67
CA ASP A 456 17.52 -5.07 -15.71
C ASP A 456 17.16 -4.43 -14.35
N TYR A 457 16.91 -3.12 -14.30
CA TYR A 457 16.44 -2.44 -13.10
C TYR A 457 15.11 -3.05 -12.64
N PRO A 458 14.89 -3.29 -11.33
CA PRO A 458 15.65 -2.86 -10.16
C PRO A 458 16.77 -3.82 -9.73
N PHE A 459 17.11 -4.84 -10.48
CA PHE A 459 18.07 -5.88 -10.10
C PHE A 459 19.50 -5.56 -10.48
N ARG A 460 19.70 -4.58 -11.37
CA ARG A 460 20.99 -4.04 -11.80
C ARG A 460 20.97 -2.53 -11.83
N ASP A 461 22.13 -1.94 -11.75
CA ASP A 461 22.36 -0.50 -11.54
C ASP A 461 22.42 0.35 -12.81
N THR A 462 22.22 -0.24 -13.98
CA THR A 462 22.45 0.41 -15.27
C THR A 462 21.15 0.50 -16.08
N VAL A 463 20.85 1.70 -16.56
CA VAL A 463 19.78 1.99 -17.53
C VAL A 463 20.42 2.53 -18.79
N GLN A 464 20.23 1.84 -19.91
CA GLN A 464 20.73 2.26 -21.23
C GLN A 464 19.56 2.69 -22.10
N LEU A 465 19.63 3.90 -22.62
CA LEU A 465 18.66 4.46 -23.57
C LEU A 465 19.28 4.50 -24.95
N ARG A 466 18.52 4.05 -25.96
CA ARG A 466 18.91 4.11 -27.36
C ARG A 466 17.85 4.87 -28.14
N PHE A 467 18.30 5.92 -28.86
CA PHE A 467 17.43 6.80 -29.62
C PHE A 467 17.28 6.32 -31.05
N GLN A 468 16.07 6.42 -31.59
CA GLN A 468 15.72 6.26 -33.01
C GLN A 468 14.91 7.47 -33.45
N THR A 469 15.34 8.12 -34.50
CA THR A 469 14.67 9.29 -35.06
C THR A 469 14.99 9.43 -36.54
N ALA A 470 13.98 9.77 -37.35
CA ALA A 470 14.16 9.94 -38.80
C ALA A 470 14.97 11.20 -39.16
N LYS A 471 15.05 12.18 -38.26
CA LYS A 471 15.81 13.41 -38.37
C LYS A 471 16.26 13.88 -37.00
N PRO A 472 17.37 14.66 -36.93
CA PRO A 472 17.84 15.20 -35.66
C PRO A 472 16.74 15.97 -34.91
N ALA A 473 16.59 15.72 -33.60
CA ALA A 473 15.58 16.32 -32.75
C ALA A 473 16.23 17.00 -31.55
N SER A 474 15.94 18.27 -31.30
CA SER A 474 16.49 19.02 -30.18
C SER A 474 15.49 19.13 -29.06
N PHE A 475 15.76 18.44 -27.94
CA PHE A 475 14.90 18.48 -26.76
C PHE A 475 15.65 18.10 -25.50
N PRO A 476 15.14 18.47 -24.28
CA PRO A 476 15.71 18.06 -23.03
C PRO A 476 15.25 16.64 -22.67
N LEU A 477 16.19 15.82 -22.24
CA LEU A 477 15.94 14.54 -21.57
C LEU A 477 16.17 14.72 -20.07
N TYR A 478 15.20 14.29 -19.28
CA TYR A 478 15.28 14.28 -17.81
C TYR A 478 15.43 12.84 -17.31
N LEU A 479 16.40 12.61 -16.44
CA LEU A 479 16.67 11.32 -15.81
C LEU A 479 16.54 11.48 -14.30
N ARG A 480 15.63 10.75 -13.66
CA ARG A 480 15.43 10.80 -12.21
C ARG A 480 16.63 10.16 -11.49
N VAL A 481 17.10 10.78 -10.42
CA VAL A 481 18.06 10.22 -9.48
C VAL A 481 17.33 9.88 -8.18
N PRO A 482 17.17 8.58 -7.84
CA PRO A 482 16.48 8.16 -6.64
C PRO A 482 17.19 8.61 -5.36
N ARG A 483 16.45 8.63 -4.22
CA ARG A 483 16.98 9.03 -2.89
C ARG A 483 18.14 8.15 -2.39
N TRP A 484 18.14 6.87 -2.75
CA TRP A 484 19.16 5.91 -2.35
C TRP A 484 20.46 6.00 -3.16
N CYS A 485 20.48 6.73 -4.28
CA CYS A 485 21.64 6.82 -5.15
C CYS A 485 22.41 8.14 -4.92
N ASP A 486 23.56 8.05 -4.28
CA ASP A 486 24.46 9.18 -3.96
C ASP A 486 25.57 9.41 -5.00
N SER A 487 25.68 8.54 -5.99
CA SER A 487 26.81 8.51 -6.94
C SER A 487 26.40 8.19 -8.38
N ALA A 488 25.21 8.65 -8.80
CA ALA A 488 24.76 8.49 -10.17
C ALA A 488 25.75 9.13 -11.18
N SER A 489 25.92 8.46 -12.33
CA SER A 489 26.70 8.99 -13.43
C SER A 489 25.98 8.79 -14.76
N VAL A 490 26.19 9.73 -15.69
CA VAL A 490 25.61 9.69 -17.04
C VAL A 490 26.70 9.79 -18.08
N SER A 491 26.60 8.96 -19.11
CA SER A 491 27.40 9.10 -20.32
C SER A 491 26.50 9.19 -21.56
N VAL A 492 26.96 9.88 -22.57
CA VAL A 492 26.28 10.02 -23.85
C VAL A 492 27.26 9.57 -24.95
N ASN A 493 26.87 8.57 -25.74
CA ASN A 493 27.73 7.98 -26.78
C ASN A 493 29.10 7.50 -26.24
N GLY A 494 29.13 6.99 -25.01
CA GLY A 494 30.34 6.51 -24.34
C GLY A 494 31.16 7.58 -23.64
N GLU A 495 30.85 8.86 -23.78
CA GLU A 495 31.56 9.95 -23.12
C GLU A 495 30.81 10.47 -21.90
N ALA A 496 31.53 10.71 -20.79
CA ALA A 496 30.93 11.17 -19.53
C ALA A 496 30.32 12.57 -19.71
N ALA A 497 29.06 12.73 -19.31
CA ALA A 497 28.34 13.99 -19.42
C ALA A 497 28.70 15.02 -18.34
N GLY A 498 29.49 14.65 -17.31
CA GLY A 498 29.94 15.56 -16.26
C GLY A 498 28.82 16.08 -15.36
N ALA A 499 27.68 15.38 -15.29
CA ALA A 499 26.57 15.76 -14.42
C ALA A 499 26.92 15.54 -12.94
N PRO A 500 26.69 16.52 -12.05
CA PRO A 500 26.78 16.25 -10.62
C PRO A 500 25.66 15.30 -10.18
N CYS A 501 25.96 14.37 -9.27
CA CYS A 501 24.93 13.56 -8.65
C CYS A 501 24.24 14.34 -7.53
N LYS A 502 22.90 14.36 -7.55
CA LYS A 502 22.08 14.86 -6.45
C LYS A 502 20.90 13.91 -6.29
N PRO A 503 20.80 13.16 -5.17
CA PRO A 503 19.60 12.39 -4.89
C PRO A 503 18.33 13.27 -4.87
N LEU A 504 17.20 12.68 -5.20
CA LEU A 504 15.90 13.37 -5.29
C LEU A 504 15.92 14.57 -6.25
N ALA A 505 16.54 14.41 -7.42
CA ALA A 505 16.62 15.40 -8.46
C ALA A 505 16.54 14.74 -9.85
N PHE A 506 16.51 15.55 -10.87
CA PHE A 506 16.62 15.12 -12.26
C PHE A 506 17.91 15.64 -12.89
N ILE A 507 18.64 14.78 -13.60
CA ILE A 507 19.70 15.17 -14.50
C ILE A 507 19.02 15.56 -15.82
N ARG A 508 19.17 16.82 -16.23
CA ARG A 508 18.62 17.38 -17.47
C ARG A 508 19.71 17.49 -18.52
N LEU A 509 19.54 16.81 -19.64
CA LEU A 509 20.44 16.80 -20.79
C LEU A 509 19.76 17.54 -21.94
N GLN A 510 20.14 18.78 -22.22
CA GLN A 510 19.63 19.56 -23.33
C GLN A 510 20.59 19.47 -24.54
N ARG A 511 20.16 18.76 -25.57
CA ARG A 511 20.98 18.62 -26.80
C ARG A 511 20.14 18.28 -28.03
N GLN A 512 20.78 18.26 -29.19
CA GLN A 512 20.23 17.66 -30.39
C GLN A 512 20.54 16.17 -30.40
N TRP A 513 19.49 15.35 -30.50
CA TRP A 513 19.54 13.88 -30.53
C TRP A 513 19.53 13.39 -31.97
N HIS A 514 20.37 12.40 -32.27
CA HIS A 514 20.50 11.77 -33.57
C HIS A 514 20.09 10.30 -33.50
N ASP A 515 19.78 9.73 -34.67
CA ASP A 515 19.52 8.29 -34.74
C ASP A 515 20.76 7.51 -34.29
N GLY A 516 20.54 6.50 -33.42
CA GLY A 516 21.60 5.70 -32.84
C GLY A 516 22.28 6.30 -31.61
N ASP A 517 21.97 7.55 -31.20
CA ASP A 517 22.51 8.11 -29.95
C ASP A 517 22.17 7.20 -28.76
N THR A 518 23.11 7.10 -27.80
CA THR A 518 22.96 6.31 -26.60
C THR A 518 23.17 7.16 -25.35
N VAL A 519 22.38 6.90 -24.32
CA VAL A 519 22.59 7.45 -22.97
C VAL A 519 22.67 6.28 -22.00
N VAL A 520 23.70 6.29 -21.16
CA VAL A 520 23.83 5.31 -20.08
C VAL A 520 23.79 6.03 -18.73
N LEU A 521 22.75 5.75 -17.97
CA LEU A 521 22.63 6.16 -16.56
C LEU A 521 23.09 4.97 -15.69
N ARG A 522 24.09 5.22 -14.84
CA ARG A 522 24.50 4.29 -13.80
C ARG A 522 24.10 4.82 -12.43
N MET A 523 23.45 3.99 -11.67
CA MET A 523 22.97 4.27 -10.31
C MET A 523 23.51 3.20 -9.34
N PRO A 524 24.80 3.29 -8.91
CA PRO A 524 25.43 2.26 -8.11
C PRO A 524 24.61 1.90 -6.86
N MET A 525 24.15 0.66 -6.81
CA MET A 525 23.37 0.14 -5.71
C MET A 525 24.30 -0.35 -4.62
N LYS A 526 24.13 0.17 -3.41
CA LYS A 526 24.86 -0.23 -2.21
C LYS A 526 23.91 -0.92 -1.26
N VAL A 527 24.42 -1.92 -0.54
CA VAL A 527 23.68 -2.48 0.59
C VAL A 527 23.57 -1.41 1.67
N ALA A 528 22.38 -1.21 2.19
CA ALA A 528 22.09 -0.29 3.28
C ALA A 528 21.32 -1.03 4.37
N VAL A 529 21.65 -0.73 5.63
CA VAL A 529 20.94 -1.23 6.80
C VAL A 529 20.11 -0.09 7.38
N ARG A 530 18.80 -0.26 7.42
CA ARG A 530 17.87 0.73 7.93
C ARG A 530 17.39 0.30 9.31
N GLN A 531 17.62 1.12 10.32
CA GLN A 531 17.19 0.88 11.71
C GLN A 531 15.80 1.49 11.95
N TRP A 532 14.97 0.75 12.68
CA TRP A 532 13.58 1.12 12.95
C TRP A 532 13.37 1.32 14.45
N HIS A 533 13.59 2.54 14.92
CA HIS A 533 13.53 2.88 16.34
C HIS A 533 12.18 2.62 16.99
N LYS A 534 11.08 2.78 16.26
CA LYS A 534 9.74 2.49 16.78
C LYS A 534 9.40 0.98 16.84
N ASN A 535 10.20 0.15 16.17
CA ASN A 535 10.08 -1.29 16.16
C ASN A 535 11.30 -1.94 16.82
N GLN A 536 11.54 -1.59 18.07
CA GLN A 536 12.52 -2.24 18.96
C GLN A 536 13.97 -2.17 18.43
N ASP A 537 14.31 -1.10 17.70
CA ASP A 537 15.61 -0.95 17.03
C ASP A 537 15.99 -2.13 16.12
N ALA A 538 14.99 -2.87 15.64
CA ALA A 538 15.18 -3.87 14.62
C ALA A 538 15.62 -3.26 13.29
N VAL A 539 16.20 -4.06 12.42
CA VAL A 539 16.75 -3.60 11.15
C VAL A 539 16.15 -4.28 9.94
N SER A 540 16.09 -3.55 8.83
CA SER A 540 15.91 -4.10 7.49
C SER A 540 17.12 -3.86 6.62
N VAL A 541 17.23 -4.62 5.53
CA VAL A 541 18.36 -4.56 4.60
C VAL A 541 17.83 -4.21 3.23
N ASP A 542 18.38 -3.16 2.64
CA ASP A 542 17.99 -2.67 1.33
C ASP A 542 19.19 -2.68 0.35
N CYS A 543 18.91 -2.80 -0.95
CA CYS A 543 19.89 -2.57 -2.01
C CYS A 543 19.18 -1.89 -3.19
N GLY A 544 19.51 -0.62 -3.45
CA GLY A 544 18.70 0.21 -4.36
C GLY A 544 17.28 0.37 -3.85
N PRO A 545 16.24 0.14 -4.69
CA PRO A 545 14.84 0.23 -4.28
C PRO A 545 14.31 -1.06 -3.61
N LEU A 546 15.11 -2.13 -3.57
CA LEU A 546 14.68 -3.43 -3.08
C LEU A 546 14.98 -3.59 -1.59
N SER A 547 13.98 -4.03 -0.82
CA SER A 547 14.15 -4.57 0.53
C SER A 547 14.33 -6.09 0.47
N PHE A 548 15.05 -6.67 1.43
CA PHE A 548 15.40 -8.08 1.43
C PHE A 548 14.79 -8.83 2.60
N SER A 549 14.26 -10.01 2.32
CA SER A 549 13.66 -10.92 3.28
C SER A 549 14.44 -12.21 3.39
N LEU A 550 14.39 -12.87 4.54
CA LEU A 550 14.94 -14.20 4.72
C LEU A 550 14.34 -15.18 3.70
N ALA A 551 15.16 -15.94 3.02
CA ALA A 551 14.74 -17.02 2.13
C ALA A 551 14.22 -18.21 2.95
N ILE A 552 12.92 -18.19 3.29
CA ILE A 552 12.25 -19.29 3.96
C ILE A 552 11.83 -20.32 2.90
N LYS A 553 12.10 -21.62 3.13
CA LYS A 553 11.57 -22.66 2.24
C LYS A 553 10.07 -22.78 2.42
N GLU A 554 9.35 -22.79 1.32
CA GLU A 554 7.90 -22.71 1.26
C GLU A 554 7.28 -24.05 0.81
N ARG A 555 6.17 -24.44 1.45
CA ARG A 555 5.34 -25.57 0.99
C ARG A 555 3.92 -25.05 0.76
N PHE A 556 3.52 -25.05 -0.49
CA PHE A 556 2.15 -24.74 -0.89
C PHE A 556 1.25 -25.95 -0.65
N ALA A 557 0.10 -25.73 -0.03
CA ALA A 557 -0.97 -26.71 0.17
C ALA A 557 -2.27 -26.13 -0.40
N SER A 558 -2.82 -26.75 -1.42
CA SER A 558 -4.10 -26.30 -1.97
C SER A 558 -5.25 -26.65 -1.01
N TYR A 559 -6.20 -25.75 -0.91
CA TYR A 559 -7.46 -25.96 -0.21
C TYR A 559 -8.61 -25.48 -1.11
N GLY A 560 -9.85 -25.88 -0.77
CA GLY A 560 -10.98 -25.55 -1.63
C GLY A 560 -10.89 -26.30 -2.99
N ALA A 561 -12.01 -26.74 -3.49
CA ALA A 561 -12.07 -27.51 -4.75
C ALA A 561 -13.05 -26.86 -5.74
N ARG A 562 -13.17 -25.52 -5.72
CA ARG A 562 -14.18 -24.81 -6.54
C ARG A 562 -13.87 -24.94 -8.01
N ASN A 563 -12.63 -24.71 -8.41
CA ASN A 563 -12.18 -24.82 -9.79
C ASN A 563 -10.68 -25.15 -9.82
N PRO A 564 -10.25 -26.25 -10.44
CA PRO A 564 -8.82 -26.64 -10.50
C PRO A 564 -7.94 -25.66 -11.27
N ASN A 565 -8.51 -24.83 -12.15
CA ASN A 565 -7.76 -23.77 -12.86
C ASN A 565 -7.45 -22.56 -11.97
N TRP A 566 -8.23 -22.39 -10.90
CA TRP A 566 -8.17 -21.26 -9.96
C TRP A 566 -8.03 -21.78 -8.54
N PRO A 567 -6.86 -22.35 -8.18
CA PRO A 567 -6.64 -22.95 -6.87
C PRO A 567 -6.46 -21.90 -5.77
N GLU A 568 -6.84 -22.27 -4.57
CA GLU A 568 -6.59 -21.55 -3.33
C GLU A 568 -5.42 -22.21 -2.60
N TRP A 569 -4.57 -21.41 -1.92
CA TRP A 569 -3.34 -21.91 -1.31
C TRP A 569 -3.10 -21.41 0.10
N GLU A 570 -2.75 -22.35 0.98
CA GLU A 570 -2.02 -22.07 2.22
C GLU A 570 -0.52 -22.29 1.99
N VAL A 571 0.33 -21.52 2.68
CA VAL A 571 1.79 -21.66 2.55
C VAL A 571 2.41 -21.81 3.93
N PHE A 572 3.19 -22.89 4.08
CA PHE A 572 3.80 -23.27 5.35
C PHE A 572 5.33 -23.25 5.27
N PRO A 573 6.04 -22.83 6.35
CA PRO A 573 7.49 -22.82 6.39
C PRO A 573 8.04 -24.25 6.48
N GLN A 574 9.11 -24.53 5.70
CA GLN A 574 9.87 -25.77 5.75
C GLN A 574 11.33 -25.55 6.16
N SER A 575 11.69 -24.37 6.60
CA SER A 575 13.00 -24.05 7.16
C SER A 575 12.84 -23.14 8.38
N PRO A 576 13.85 -23.09 9.26
CA PRO A 576 13.85 -22.10 10.34
C PRO A 576 13.73 -20.67 9.83
N TRP A 577 13.08 -19.81 10.61
CA TRP A 577 12.90 -18.40 10.28
C TRP A 577 13.37 -17.45 11.40
N ASN A 578 13.45 -17.90 12.64
CA ASN A 578 13.70 -17.11 13.85
C ASN A 578 15.19 -16.71 14.02
N TYR A 579 15.70 -15.92 13.07
CA TYR A 579 17.07 -15.45 13.07
C TYR A 579 17.17 -13.97 13.46
N GLY A 580 18.16 -13.64 14.31
CA GLY A 580 18.68 -12.29 14.41
C GLY A 580 19.96 -12.14 13.59
N LEU A 581 20.21 -10.93 13.06
CA LEU A 581 21.39 -10.64 12.24
C LEU A 581 22.63 -10.36 13.08
N VAL A 582 23.77 -10.93 12.70
CA VAL A 582 25.08 -10.60 13.24
C VAL A 582 25.68 -9.50 12.36
N LEU A 583 25.83 -8.31 12.92
CA LEU A 583 26.25 -7.11 12.19
C LEU A 583 27.56 -6.55 12.75
N ASP A 584 28.39 -6.01 11.86
CA ASP A 584 29.50 -5.15 12.27
C ASP A 584 28.95 -3.84 12.85
N GLU A 585 29.32 -3.52 14.09
CA GLU A 585 28.80 -2.35 14.81
C GLU A 585 29.18 -1.00 14.17
N HIS A 586 30.32 -0.94 13.45
CA HIS A 586 30.85 0.27 12.85
C HIS A 586 30.44 0.43 11.39
N ASN A 587 30.23 -0.67 10.70
CA ASN A 587 29.81 -0.69 9.30
C ASN A 587 28.83 -1.85 9.03
N PRO A 588 27.57 -1.73 9.46
CA PRO A 588 26.58 -2.82 9.33
C PRO A 588 26.43 -3.38 7.91
N ALA A 589 26.56 -2.51 6.89
CA ALA A 589 26.45 -2.91 5.48
C ALA A 589 27.54 -3.92 5.06
N SER A 590 28.73 -3.90 5.69
CA SER A 590 29.83 -4.83 5.40
C SER A 590 29.53 -6.27 5.83
N SER A 591 28.52 -6.47 6.66
CA SER A 591 28.06 -7.80 7.10
C SER A 591 27.33 -8.59 6.00
N PHE A 592 27.10 -7.99 4.84
CA PHE A 592 26.37 -8.59 3.75
C PHE A 592 27.24 -8.75 2.52
N ARG A 593 27.11 -9.89 1.86
CA ARG A 593 27.74 -10.15 0.56
C ARG A 593 26.68 -10.21 -0.52
N LEU A 594 26.74 -9.26 -1.45
CA LEU A 594 25.86 -9.24 -2.62
C LEU A 594 26.24 -10.37 -3.57
N ILE A 595 25.25 -11.15 -3.99
CA ILE A 595 25.39 -12.27 -4.93
C ILE A 595 24.43 -12.00 -6.10
N PRO A 596 24.92 -11.40 -7.19
CA PRO A 596 24.16 -11.31 -8.42
C PRO A 596 24.04 -12.70 -9.04
N CYS A 597 22.89 -13.05 -9.58
CA CYS A 597 22.74 -14.22 -10.41
C CYS A 597 23.47 -14.04 -11.74
N GLU A 598 24.13 -15.08 -12.20
CA GLU A 598 24.80 -15.10 -13.52
C GLU A 598 23.75 -15.16 -14.64
N GLY A 599 24.04 -14.51 -15.76
CA GLY A 599 23.18 -14.50 -16.94
C GLY A 599 22.09 -13.41 -16.93
N PRO A 600 21.14 -13.50 -17.87
CA PRO A 600 20.03 -12.54 -17.98
C PRO A 600 19.05 -12.69 -16.81
N VAL A 601 18.40 -11.59 -16.46
CA VAL A 601 17.29 -11.62 -15.49
C VAL A 601 16.15 -12.46 -16.06
N ALA A 602 15.62 -13.36 -15.23
CA ALA A 602 14.48 -14.21 -15.62
C ALA A 602 13.25 -13.35 -15.93
N ALA A 603 12.38 -13.82 -16.82
CA ALA A 603 11.15 -13.13 -17.14
C ALA A 603 10.25 -12.96 -15.90
N GLN A 604 10.18 -14.01 -15.03
CA GLN A 604 9.57 -13.92 -13.70
C GLN A 604 10.65 -13.81 -12.63
N PRO A 605 11.04 -12.58 -12.18
CA PRO A 605 12.12 -12.41 -11.20
C PRO A 605 11.64 -12.46 -9.75
N PHE A 606 10.33 -12.49 -9.52
CA PHE A 606 9.70 -12.42 -8.20
C PHE A 606 9.34 -13.80 -7.65
N THR A 607 10.31 -14.75 -7.71
CA THR A 607 10.23 -16.04 -6.99
C THR A 607 11.56 -16.35 -6.29
N PRO A 608 11.57 -17.17 -5.24
CA PRO A 608 12.80 -17.51 -4.53
C PRO A 608 13.87 -18.14 -5.43
N GLU A 609 13.44 -18.93 -6.43
CA GLU A 609 14.32 -19.65 -7.37
C GLU A 609 14.95 -18.71 -8.38
N THR A 610 14.17 -17.77 -8.90
CA THR A 610 14.57 -16.92 -10.04
C THR A 610 15.01 -15.52 -9.61
N ALA A 611 14.99 -15.20 -8.31
CA ALA A 611 15.42 -13.92 -7.78
C ALA A 611 16.82 -13.54 -8.30
N PRO A 612 16.96 -12.43 -9.06
CA PRO A 612 18.19 -12.13 -9.82
C PRO A 612 19.34 -11.64 -8.94
N ILE A 613 19.05 -11.31 -7.69
CA ILE A 613 19.99 -10.76 -6.72
C ILE A 613 19.68 -11.36 -5.34
N LYS A 614 20.72 -11.76 -4.62
CA LYS A 614 20.62 -12.33 -3.27
C LYS A 614 21.67 -11.69 -2.36
N LEU A 615 21.43 -11.70 -1.06
CA LEU A 615 22.42 -11.32 -0.07
C LEU A 615 22.75 -12.54 0.79
N GLU A 616 24.04 -12.82 1.00
CA GLU A 616 24.50 -13.72 2.04
C GLU A 616 24.78 -12.90 3.29
N ALA A 617 24.27 -13.36 4.42
CA ALA A 617 24.45 -12.76 5.73
C ALA A 617 24.81 -13.83 6.77
N VAL A 618 25.18 -13.40 7.96
CA VAL A 618 25.33 -14.25 9.13
C VAL A 618 24.22 -13.97 10.11
N GLY A 619 23.56 -15.01 10.56
CA GLY A 619 22.52 -14.93 11.57
C GLY A 619 22.75 -15.91 12.71
N ARG A 620 22.14 -15.65 13.87
CA ARG A 620 21.99 -16.62 14.95
C ARG A 620 20.53 -16.85 15.22
N ARG A 621 20.15 -18.08 15.46
CA ARG A 621 18.78 -18.41 15.85
C ARG A 621 18.46 -17.86 17.23
N ILE A 622 17.21 -17.48 17.42
CA ILE A 622 16.64 -17.06 18.69
C ILE A 622 15.54 -18.08 19.06
N PRO A 623 15.88 -19.19 19.74
CA PRO A 623 14.96 -20.31 19.96
C PRO A 623 13.66 -19.89 20.66
N ASP A 624 13.72 -18.89 21.54
CA ASP A 624 12.56 -18.39 22.29
C ASP A 624 11.69 -17.44 21.45
N TRP A 625 12.12 -17.03 20.27
CA TRP A 625 11.29 -16.31 19.32
C TRP A 625 10.46 -17.29 18.50
N GLN A 626 9.25 -17.52 18.95
CA GLN A 626 8.32 -18.48 18.38
C GLN A 626 7.15 -17.75 17.71
N ALA A 627 6.41 -18.48 16.89
CA ALA A 627 5.08 -18.06 16.49
C ALA A 627 4.14 -18.05 17.69
N ASP A 628 3.15 -17.19 17.67
CA ASP A 628 2.06 -17.21 18.66
C ASP A 628 1.06 -18.36 18.40
N GLY A 629 -0.04 -18.39 19.15
CA GLY A 629 -1.08 -19.41 19.03
C GLY A 629 -1.87 -19.35 17.70
N ASN A 630 -1.74 -18.23 16.97
CA ASN A 630 -2.41 -17.96 15.71
C ASN A 630 -1.45 -18.07 14.50
N ASN A 631 -0.28 -18.65 14.69
CA ASN A 631 0.77 -18.79 13.68
C ASN A 631 1.30 -17.47 13.12
N VAL A 632 1.12 -16.37 13.84
CA VAL A 632 1.78 -15.08 13.55
C VAL A 632 3.17 -15.10 14.18
N VAL A 633 4.15 -14.49 13.53
CA VAL A 633 5.51 -14.36 14.07
C VAL A 633 5.48 -13.60 15.41
N GLY A 634 6.21 -14.09 16.41
CA GLY A 634 6.27 -13.44 17.72
C GLY A 634 6.75 -11.99 17.64
N LYS A 635 6.23 -11.14 18.52
CA LYS A 635 6.55 -9.70 18.57
C LYS A 635 8.05 -9.47 18.71
N LEU A 636 8.58 -8.52 17.97
CA LEU A 636 9.98 -8.09 18.10
C LEU A 636 10.27 -7.56 19.51
N GLN A 637 11.46 -7.85 20.00
CA GLN A 637 11.94 -7.34 21.28
C GLN A 637 13.15 -6.42 21.07
N PRO A 638 13.51 -5.57 22.06
CA PRO A 638 14.56 -4.57 21.90
C PRO A 638 15.88 -5.16 21.39
N SER A 639 16.43 -4.58 20.34
CA SER A 639 17.77 -4.90 19.83
C SER A 639 18.85 -4.07 20.55
N PRO A 640 20.07 -4.61 20.73
CA PRO A 640 20.53 -5.94 20.32
C PRO A 640 20.06 -7.04 21.27
N VAL A 641 19.91 -8.28 20.74
CA VAL A 641 19.43 -9.47 21.45
C VAL A 641 20.58 -10.46 21.65
N LYS A 642 20.63 -11.13 22.81
CA LYS A 642 21.56 -12.22 23.09
C LYS A 642 21.08 -13.52 22.46
N SER A 643 21.99 -14.26 21.85
CA SER A 643 21.80 -15.64 21.45
C SER A 643 23.10 -16.41 21.64
N ASP A 644 23.02 -17.60 22.24
CA ASP A 644 24.13 -18.56 22.41
C ASP A 644 24.19 -19.58 21.26
N GLN A 645 23.27 -19.47 20.31
CA GLN A 645 23.22 -20.36 19.15
C GLN A 645 24.43 -20.10 18.23
N PRO A 646 24.87 -21.12 17.48
CA PRO A 646 25.96 -20.96 16.52
C PRO A 646 25.59 -19.96 15.42
N GLU A 647 26.62 -19.36 14.85
CA GLU A 647 26.46 -18.57 13.63
C GLU A 647 26.15 -19.45 12.44
N GLU A 648 25.16 -19.07 11.68
CA GLU A 648 24.73 -19.73 10.46
C GLU A 648 24.76 -18.74 9.28
N LYS A 649 25.19 -19.23 8.13
CA LYS A 649 25.01 -18.48 6.87
C LYS A 649 23.56 -18.54 6.46
N ILE A 650 22.98 -17.39 6.25
CA ILE A 650 21.60 -17.25 5.78
C ILE A 650 21.56 -16.48 4.45
N THR A 651 20.57 -16.76 3.66
CA THR A 651 20.34 -16.07 2.38
C THR A 651 19.12 -15.15 2.51
N LEU A 652 19.27 -13.91 2.05
CA LEU A 652 18.18 -12.98 1.88
C LEU A 652 17.88 -12.81 0.38
N ILE A 653 16.62 -12.72 0.03
CA ILE A 653 16.11 -12.50 -1.31
C ILE A 653 15.25 -11.24 -1.35
N PRO A 654 15.02 -10.60 -2.51
CA PRO A 654 14.11 -9.47 -2.61
C PRO A 654 12.74 -9.78 -1.99
N MET A 655 12.18 -8.84 -1.23
CA MET A 655 10.90 -8.98 -0.52
C MET A 655 9.78 -9.42 -1.49
N GLY A 656 9.73 -8.85 -2.70
CA GLY A 656 8.76 -9.21 -3.73
C GLY A 656 8.87 -10.66 -4.24
N ALA A 657 9.99 -11.33 -4.00
CA ALA A 657 10.21 -12.73 -4.37
C ALA A 657 9.82 -13.72 -3.25
N ALA A 658 9.62 -13.26 -2.02
CA ALA A 658 9.31 -14.09 -0.86
C ALA A 658 7.80 -14.07 -0.55
N ARG A 659 7.16 -15.24 -0.46
CA ARG A 659 5.76 -15.35 0.01
C ARG A 659 5.75 -15.46 1.52
N LEU A 660 6.57 -16.33 2.10
CA LEU A 660 6.89 -16.29 3.53
C LEU A 660 8.08 -15.35 3.75
N ARG A 661 7.98 -14.45 4.72
CA ARG A 661 8.91 -13.34 4.89
C ARG A 661 9.32 -13.10 6.33
N LEU A 662 10.59 -12.82 6.50
CA LEU A 662 11.11 -12.06 7.61
C LEU A 662 11.97 -10.96 6.98
N THR A 663 11.45 -9.73 6.92
CA THR A 663 12.09 -8.58 6.26
C THR A 663 12.69 -7.62 7.29
N MET A 664 12.19 -7.67 8.52
CA MET A 664 12.70 -6.92 9.67
C MET A 664 13.25 -7.89 10.72
N PHE A 665 14.49 -7.67 11.14
CA PHE A 665 15.25 -8.56 11.98
C PHE A 665 15.69 -7.90 13.29
N PRO A 666 15.69 -8.61 14.42
CA PRO A 666 16.46 -8.19 15.58
C PRO A 666 17.97 -8.29 15.27
N VAL A 667 18.78 -7.46 15.92
CA VAL A 667 20.24 -7.49 15.82
C VAL A 667 20.80 -8.33 16.96
N ILE A 668 21.75 -9.23 16.67
CA ILE A 668 22.46 -10.03 17.68
C ILE A 668 23.57 -9.20 18.31
N GLY A 669 23.64 -9.22 19.64
CA GLY A 669 24.70 -8.57 20.41
C GLY A 669 25.15 -9.39 21.61
N SER A 670 26.35 -9.11 22.14
CA SER A 670 26.95 -9.82 23.27
C SER A 670 27.27 -8.94 24.47
N GLY A 671 27.20 -7.62 24.33
CA GLY A 671 27.59 -6.67 25.37
C GLY A 671 26.56 -6.53 26.52
N PRO A 672 26.86 -5.72 27.55
CA PRO A 672 25.94 -5.47 28.66
C PRO A 672 24.58 -4.86 28.24
N GLY A 673 24.56 -4.15 27.11
CA GLY A 673 23.33 -3.58 26.53
C GLY A 673 22.49 -4.56 25.74
N ALA A 674 22.94 -5.81 25.52
CA ALA A 674 22.16 -6.78 24.81
C ALA A 674 21.10 -7.44 25.71
N HIS A 675 19.87 -7.48 25.21
CA HIS A 675 18.72 -8.01 25.93
C HIS A 675 18.64 -9.54 25.81
N GLN A 676 18.15 -10.20 26.86
CA GLN A 676 17.78 -11.61 26.76
C GLN A 676 16.37 -11.65 26.15
N TRP A 677 16.16 -12.48 25.12
CA TRP A 677 14.83 -12.72 24.63
C TRP A 677 13.97 -13.36 25.73
N THR A 678 12.81 -12.81 25.99
CA THR A 678 11.91 -13.31 27.03
C THR A 678 10.74 -14.02 26.40
N ALA A 679 10.47 -15.24 26.85
CA ALA A 679 9.21 -15.91 26.49
C ALA A 679 8.02 -15.09 27.01
N PRO A 680 6.82 -15.22 26.42
CA PRO A 680 5.60 -14.60 26.94
C PRO A 680 5.43 -14.88 28.43
N ALA A 681 4.97 -13.87 29.20
CA ALA A 681 4.84 -13.96 30.65
C ALA A 681 3.86 -15.08 31.09
N PHE A 682 2.95 -15.45 30.21
CA PHE A 682 1.97 -16.53 30.38
C PHE A 682 1.45 -17.01 29.02
N LYS A 683 0.74 -18.14 29.04
CA LYS A 683 -0.11 -18.59 27.93
C LYS A 683 -1.56 -18.37 28.34
N ALA A 684 -2.33 -17.63 27.56
CA ALA A 684 -3.76 -17.44 27.79
C ALA A 684 -4.59 -18.56 27.15
N SER A 685 -5.72 -18.89 27.79
CA SER A 685 -6.76 -19.78 27.26
C SER A 685 -8.12 -19.36 27.80
N ALA A 686 -9.21 -19.73 27.12
CA ALA A 686 -10.57 -19.40 27.53
C ALA A 686 -11.54 -20.53 27.20
N SER A 687 -12.74 -20.48 27.81
CA SER A 687 -13.84 -21.37 27.47
C SER A 687 -14.34 -21.16 26.05
N HIS A 688 -14.31 -19.92 25.60
CA HIS A 688 -14.63 -19.46 24.26
C HIS A 688 -13.93 -18.11 23.98
N CYS A 689 -13.51 -17.88 22.78
CA CYS A 689 -13.06 -16.58 22.29
C CYS A 689 -13.72 -16.34 20.94
N PHE A 690 -14.35 -15.20 20.78
CA PHE A 690 -14.95 -14.83 19.49
C PHE A 690 -13.88 -14.79 18.39
N GLU A 691 -14.21 -15.23 17.18
CA GLU A 691 -13.25 -15.36 16.09
C GLU A 691 -12.63 -14.02 15.63
N GLY A 692 -13.36 -12.92 15.80
CA GLY A 692 -12.87 -11.56 15.51
C GLY A 692 -12.08 -10.92 16.66
N ASP A 693 -11.94 -11.59 17.82
CA ASP A 693 -11.26 -11.09 19.03
C ASP A 693 -10.02 -11.94 19.35
N THR A 694 -9.26 -11.56 20.39
CA THR A 694 -8.01 -12.23 20.73
C THR A 694 -7.74 -12.30 22.23
N LEU A 695 -7.12 -13.40 22.66
CA LEU A 695 -6.57 -13.53 24.01
C LEU A 695 -5.33 -12.67 24.27
N GLU A 696 -4.64 -12.20 23.22
CA GLU A 696 -3.49 -11.30 23.37
C GLU A 696 -3.89 -9.91 23.88
N ALA A 697 -5.15 -9.50 23.70
CA ALA A 697 -5.71 -8.29 24.30
C ALA A 697 -5.60 -8.24 25.83
N LEU A 698 -5.40 -9.39 26.47
CA LEU A 698 -5.24 -9.45 27.92
C LEU A 698 -3.94 -8.80 28.41
N ASP A 699 -2.88 -8.75 27.57
CA ASP A 699 -1.55 -8.21 27.93
C ASP A 699 -0.86 -7.53 26.71
N ASP A 700 -1.60 -6.78 25.92
CA ASP A 700 -1.09 -6.05 24.75
C ASP A 700 -0.32 -4.78 25.11
N GLY A 701 -0.41 -4.34 26.39
CA GLY A 701 0.23 -3.14 26.90
C GLY A 701 -0.49 -1.83 26.56
N LEU A 702 -1.69 -1.90 25.97
CA LEU A 702 -2.50 -0.73 25.64
C LEU A 702 -3.34 -0.28 26.84
N GLU A 703 -3.69 1.00 26.85
CA GLU A 703 -4.56 1.60 27.88
C GLU A 703 -5.92 1.88 27.26
N PRO A 704 -6.99 1.17 27.68
CA PRO A 704 -8.32 1.44 27.19
C PRO A 704 -8.78 2.86 27.52
N SER A 705 -9.41 3.53 26.59
CA SER A 705 -10.00 4.88 26.77
C SER A 705 -11.34 4.81 27.52
N SER A 706 -12.05 3.69 27.39
CA SER A 706 -13.32 3.38 28.07
C SER A 706 -13.60 1.88 28.00
N SER A 707 -14.63 1.39 28.71
CA SER A 707 -15.09 0.00 28.56
C SER A 707 -15.68 -0.29 27.17
N ASN A 708 -16.09 0.74 26.43
CA ASN A 708 -16.62 0.67 25.08
C ASN A 708 -15.54 1.03 24.02
N ASP A 709 -14.28 0.76 24.30
CA ASP A 709 -13.19 1.03 23.38
C ASP A 709 -13.14 -0.04 22.28
N HIS A 710 -13.44 0.34 21.05
CA HIS A 710 -13.40 -0.50 19.87
C HIS A 710 -12.14 -0.27 19.02
N ASP A 711 -11.30 0.70 19.40
CA ASP A 711 -10.10 1.08 18.63
C ASP A 711 -8.86 0.25 19.01
N ILE A 712 -8.96 -0.55 20.12
CA ILE A 712 -7.89 -1.45 20.57
C ILE A 712 -8.35 -2.91 20.52
N PRO A 713 -7.41 -3.88 20.50
CA PRO A 713 -7.74 -5.30 20.62
C PRO A 713 -8.57 -5.58 21.87
N ARG A 714 -9.48 -6.56 21.77
CA ARG A 714 -10.30 -7.01 22.89
C ARG A 714 -10.43 -8.53 22.91
N PHE A 715 -10.80 -9.07 24.05
CA PHE A 715 -11.21 -10.45 24.22
C PHE A 715 -12.68 -10.49 24.63
N THR A 716 -13.54 -11.28 23.94
CA THR A 716 -14.93 -11.51 24.34
C THR A 716 -15.33 -12.99 24.25
N TRP A 717 -16.34 -13.37 25.07
CA TRP A 717 -17.03 -14.66 24.95
C TRP A 717 -18.21 -14.60 23.95
N TRP A 718 -18.27 -13.58 23.11
CA TRP A 718 -19.28 -13.49 22.05
C TRP A 718 -19.19 -14.76 21.17
N ASP A 719 -20.29 -15.50 20.84
CA ASP A 719 -21.70 -15.12 21.00
C ASP A 719 -22.39 -15.83 22.22
N HIS A 720 -21.61 -16.36 23.12
CA HIS A 720 -22.14 -16.94 24.38
C HIS A 720 -22.83 -15.86 25.21
N ARG A 721 -24.06 -16.11 25.65
CA ARG A 721 -24.88 -15.14 26.39
C ARG A 721 -25.51 -15.78 27.64
N GLY A 722 -25.37 -15.12 28.77
CA GLY A 722 -25.96 -15.58 30.04
C GLY A 722 -25.33 -16.86 30.57
N THR A 723 -24.26 -17.32 30.00
CA THR A 723 -23.53 -18.55 30.35
C THR A 723 -22.53 -18.31 31.47
N LYS A 724 -21.96 -19.41 31.98
CA LYS A 724 -20.76 -19.38 32.82
C LYS A 724 -19.57 -19.57 31.92
N GLU A 725 -18.65 -18.61 31.97
CA GLU A 725 -17.45 -18.62 31.14
C GLU A 725 -16.20 -18.47 32.02
N TRP A 726 -15.04 -18.78 31.37
CA TRP A 726 -13.76 -18.60 32.05
C TRP A 726 -12.68 -18.12 31.06
N VAL A 727 -11.67 -17.42 31.63
CA VAL A 727 -10.40 -17.10 30.96
C VAL A 727 -9.26 -17.35 31.94
N GLN A 728 -8.13 -17.88 31.45
CA GLN A 728 -7.03 -18.41 32.25
C GLN A 728 -5.68 -17.94 31.71
N LEU A 729 -4.75 -17.69 32.65
CA LEU A 729 -3.34 -17.44 32.39
C LEU A 729 -2.49 -18.54 32.99
N ASP A 730 -1.75 -19.29 32.19
CA ASP A 730 -0.80 -20.32 32.62
C ASP A 730 0.63 -19.75 32.59
N PHE A 731 1.31 -19.72 33.71
CA PHE A 731 2.68 -19.21 33.86
C PHE A 731 3.71 -20.31 33.55
N PRO A 732 4.78 -20.00 32.82
CA PRO A 732 5.83 -20.97 32.50
C PRO A 732 6.57 -21.48 33.77
N ARG A 733 6.58 -20.67 34.84
CA ARG A 733 7.14 -20.99 36.15
C ARG A 733 6.18 -20.52 37.27
N PRO A 734 6.22 -21.12 38.46
CA PRO A 734 5.44 -20.60 39.58
C PRO A 734 5.70 -19.12 39.80
N LYS A 735 4.65 -18.34 39.97
CA LYS A 735 4.69 -16.88 40.18
C LYS A 735 3.99 -16.56 41.50
N THR A 736 4.62 -15.73 42.32
CA THR A 736 3.96 -15.17 43.54
C THR A 736 3.11 -13.98 43.07
N VAL A 737 1.81 -14.04 43.36
CA VAL A 737 0.84 -13.02 42.95
C VAL A 737 0.17 -12.45 44.20
N THR A 738 0.07 -11.13 44.26
CA THR A 738 -0.54 -10.36 45.35
C THR A 738 -1.72 -9.51 44.92
N ALA A 739 -1.86 -9.28 43.62
CA ALA A 739 -2.98 -8.52 43.07
C ALA A 739 -3.19 -8.83 41.58
N VAL A 740 -4.40 -8.58 41.14
CA VAL A 740 -4.75 -8.51 39.70
C VAL A 740 -5.50 -7.23 39.42
N GLN A 741 -5.37 -6.77 38.16
CA GLN A 741 -6.17 -5.67 37.63
C GLN A 741 -6.88 -6.17 36.37
N VAL A 742 -8.16 -5.90 36.26
CA VAL A 742 -9.00 -6.31 35.12
C VAL A 742 -9.70 -5.08 34.55
N TYR A 743 -9.66 -4.93 33.27
CA TYR A 743 -10.44 -3.92 32.55
C TYR A 743 -11.53 -4.61 31.75
N TRP A 744 -12.78 -4.40 32.13
CA TRP A 744 -13.93 -5.06 31.51
C TRP A 744 -14.36 -4.39 30.22
N PHE A 745 -14.72 -5.18 29.22
CA PHE A 745 -15.35 -4.71 27.99
C PHE A 745 -16.88 -4.65 28.17
N ASP A 746 -17.46 -3.51 27.81
CA ASP A 746 -18.90 -3.24 27.85
C ASP A 746 -19.27 -2.30 26.70
N ASP A 747 -19.92 -2.80 25.66
CA ASP A 747 -20.30 -2.05 24.48
C ASP A 747 -21.75 -1.56 24.49
N THR A 748 -22.26 -1.20 25.67
CA THR A 748 -23.61 -0.66 25.84
C THR A 748 -23.87 0.50 24.88
N GLY A 749 -24.89 0.36 24.06
CA GLY A 749 -25.26 1.33 23.01
C GLY A 749 -24.79 0.91 21.60
N ASN A 750 -23.74 0.10 21.50
CA ASN A 750 -23.18 -0.35 20.22
C ASN A 750 -23.42 -1.85 19.96
N GLY A 751 -23.26 -2.68 20.97
CA GLY A 751 -23.37 -4.13 20.86
C GLY A 751 -24.07 -4.81 22.05
N GLN A 752 -23.75 -6.08 22.26
CA GLN A 752 -24.41 -6.95 23.26
C GLN A 752 -23.44 -7.56 24.27
N CYS A 753 -22.27 -6.97 24.46
CA CYS A 753 -21.39 -7.29 25.58
C CYS A 753 -21.68 -6.36 26.77
N ARG A 754 -21.70 -6.91 27.99
CA ARG A 754 -21.97 -6.18 29.23
C ARG A 754 -20.98 -6.61 30.29
N LEU A 755 -20.81 -5.78 31.30
CA LEU A 755 -20.15 -6.17 32.54
C LEU A 755 -20.79 -7.46 33.09
N PRO A 756 -20.00 -8.42 33.59
CA PRO A 756 -20.54 -9.67 34.10
C PRO A 756 -21.49 -9.45 35.28
N ALA A 757 -22.41 -10.38 35.50
CA ALA A 757 -23.30 -10.36 36.70
C ALA A 757 -22.49 -10.62 37.97
N SER A 758 -21.49 -11.49 37.88
CA SER A 758 -20.51 -11.79 38.93
C SER A 758 -19.28 -12.43 38.33
N TRP A 759 -18.19 -12.40 39.05
CA TRP A 759 -16.98 -13.12 38.71
C TRP A 759 -16.25 -13.62 39.96
N ARG A 760 -15.32 -14.56 39.79
CA ARG A 760 -14.39 -15.02 40.79
C ARG A 760 -13.03 -15.25 40.24
N LEU A 761 -12.00 -15.11 41.07
CA LEU A 761 -10.62 -15.38 40.75
C LEU A 761 -10.18 -16.66 41.42
N LEU A 762 -9.60 -17.56 40.64
CA LEU A 762 -9.02 -18.81 41.14
C LEU A 762 -7.53 -18.85 40.85
N TYR A 763 -6.78 -19.50 41.72
CA TYR A 763 -5.37 -19.84 41.50
C TYR A 763 -5.18 -21.35 41.58
N ARG A 764 -4.16 -21.85 40.87
CA ARG A 764 -3.86 -23.28 40.86
C ARG A 764 -2.88 -23.64 41.97
N ASP A 765 -3.30 -24.53 42.88
CA ASP A 765 -2.50 -25.09 43.96
C ASP A 765 -2.31 -26.58 43.70
N GLY A 766 -1.13 -26.98 43.18
CA GLY A 766 -0.91 -28.32 42.66
C GLY A 766 -1.83 -28.61 41.46
N GLU A 767 -2.72 -29.59 41.59
CA GLU A 767 -3.69 -29.93 40.54
C GLU A 767 -5.11 -29.34 40.81
N GLU A 768 -5.29 -28.66 41.94
CA GLU A 768 -6.60 -28.13 42.35
C GLU A 768 -6.71 -26.63 42.06
N TRP A 769 -7.94 -26.18 41.77
CA TRP A 769 -8.28 -24.78 41.71
C TRP A 769 -8.82 -24.30 43.05
N LYS A 770 -8.19 -23.26 43.60
CA LYS A 770 -8.63 -22.62 44.85
C LYS A 770 -9.08 -21.19 44.58
N GLU A 771 -10.18 -20.80 45.21
CA GLU A 771 -10.75 -19.46 45.03
C GLU A 771 -10.06 -18.42 45.92
N ILE A 772 -9.84 -17.26 45.43
CA ILE A 772 -9.46 -16.05 46.19
C ILE A 772 -10.74 -15.50 46.83
N THR A 773 -10.93 -15.73 48.13
CA THR A 773 -12.17 -15.45 48.85
C THR A 773 -12.25 -14.08 49.51
N GLN A 774 -11.20 -13.26 49.40
CA GLN A 774 -11.18 -11.91 49.97
C GLN A 774 -10.82 -10.88 48.87
N PRO A 775 -11.61 -9.80 48.73
CA PRO A 775 -12.83 -9.46 49.52
C PRO A 775 -14.01 -10.37 49.16
N ALA A 776 -14.99 -10.45 50.05
CA ALA A 776 -16.17 -11.32 49.89
C ALA A 776 -17.05 -10.98 48.67
N THR A 777 -16.93 -9.77 48.12
CA THR A 777 -17.59 -9.35 46.89
C THR A 777 -16.54 -8.71 45.99
N LEU A 778 -16.36 -9.25 44.79
CA LEU A 778 -15.42 -8.71 43.80
C LEU A 778 -16.04 -7.53 43.04
N PRO A 779 -15.36 -6.40 42.94
CA PRO A 779 -15.88 -5.25 42.21
C PRO A 779 -16.01 -5.56 40.73
N VAL A 780 -17.03 -4.98 40.11
CA VAL A 780 -17.24 -4.96 38.65
C VAL A 780 -17.51 -3.51 38.27
N GLU A 781 -16.56 -2.88 37.59
CA GLU A 781 -16.60 -1.45 37.34
C GLU A 781 -16.32 -1.16 35.85
N ALA A 782 -17.10 -0.22 35.26
CA ALA A 782 -16.85 0.27 33.91
C ALA A 782 -15.79 1.36 33.90
N ASP A 783 -15.18 1.56 32.74
CA ASP A 783 -14.29 2.67 32.37
C ASP A 783 -13.05 2.84 33.28
N LYS A 784 -12.60 1.76 33.89
CA LYS A 784 -11.39 1.74 34.71
C LYS A 784 -10.86 0.35 35.01
N TRP A 785 -9.61 0.29 35.44
CA TRP A 785 -8.99 -0.90 36.00
C TRP A 785 -9.60 -1.25 37.33
N THR A 786 -10.29 -2.38 37.38
CA THR A 786 -10.75 -2.99 38.62
C THR A 786 -9.59 -3.71 39.31
N THR A 787 -9.15 -3.23 40.45
CA THR A 787 -8.04 -3.85 41.21
C THR A 787 -8.54 -4.77 42.31
N LEU A 788 -8.01 -5.99 42.35
CA LEU A 788 -8.21 -6.96 43.42
C LEU A 788 -6.87 -7.30 44.07
N SER A 789 -6.70 -6.93 45.33
CA SER A 789 -5.53 -7.30 46.16
C SER A 789 -5.88 -8.40 47.14
N PHE A 790 -4.96 -9.34 47.36
CA PHE A 790 -5.15 -10.49 48.20
C PHE A 790 -3.81 -10.95 48.86
N PRO A 791 -3.83 -11.79 49.90
CA PRO A 791 -2.61 -12.37 50.42
C PRO A 791 -1.81 -13.10 49.34
N ALA A 792 -0.50 -13.00 49.40
CA ALA A 792 0.39 -13.60 48.41
C ALA A 792 0.11 -15.08 48.18
N VAL A 793 -0.11 -15.49 46.96
CA VAL A 793 -0.23 -16.88 46.55
C VAL A 793 0.85 -17.24 45.52
N GLU A 794 1.50 -18.39 45.71
CA GLU A 794 2.39 -18.95 44.70
C GLU A 794 1.61 -19.89 43.78
N THR A 795 1.60 -19.63 42.48
CA THR A 795 0.76 -20.38 41.56
C THR A 795 1.38 -20.50 40.16
N LYS A 796 0.99 -21.55 39.45
CA LYS A 796 1.30 -21.72 38.02
C LYS A 796 0.19 -21.24 37.09
N ALA A 797 -1.00 -20.93 37.63
CA ALA A 797 -2.08 -20.42 36.80
C ALA A 797 -3.09 -19.60 37.60
N LEU A 798 -3.68 -18.62 36.97
CA LEU A 798 -4.84 -17.87 37.44
C LEU A 798 -5.99 -18.07 36.46
N ARG A 799 -7.22 -18.13 37.02
CA ARG A 799 -8.45 -18.23 36.23
C ARG A 799 -9.48 -17.22 36.72
N ILE A 800 -10.02 -16.45 35.82
CA ILE A 800 -11.24 -15.67 36.02
C ILE A 800 -12.40 -16.54 35.56
N GLU A 801 -13.39 -16.78 36.41
CA GLU A 801 -14.67 -17.35 36.03
C GLU A 801 -15.76 -16.31 36.19
N THR A 802 -16.63 -16.20 35.19
CA THR A 802 -17.68 -15.18 35.14
C THR A 802 -19.05 -15.83 34.98
N GLN A 803 -20.09 -15.20 35.57
CA GLN A 803 -21.47 -15.40 35.19
C GLN A 803 -21.87 -14.21 34.28
N LEU A 804 -22.12 -14.46 33.02
CA LEU A 804 -22.61 -13.45 32.09
C LEU A 804 -24.05 -13.07 32.41
N ARG A 805 -24.44 -11.82 32.10
CA ARG A 805 -25.82 -11.36 32.30
C ARG A 805 -26.79 -12.07 31.35
N PRO A 806 -28.02 -12.38 31.76
CA PRO A 806 -29.01 -13.00 30.88
C PRO A 806 -29.22 -12.22 29.61
N GLY A 807 -29.08 -12.89 28.45
CA GLY A 807 -29.23 -12.29 27.13
C GLY A 807 -28.02 -11.49 26.62
N PHE A 808 -26.95 -11.35 27.39
CA PHE A 808 -25.76 -10.61 27.04
C PHE A 808 -24.50 -11.48 27.16
N SER A 809 -23.51 -11.14 26.35
CA SER A 809 -22.15 -11.60 26.42
C SER A 809 -21.29 -10.69 27.32
N GLY A 810 -19.97 -10.86 27.31
CA GLY A 810 -19.02 -10.06 28.08
C GLY A 810 -17.60 -10.26 27.56
N GLY A 811 -16.66 -9.50 28.10
CA GLY A 811 -15.26 -9.58 27.70
C GLY A 811 -14.33 -8.71 28.55
N LEU A 812 -13.06 -8.69 28.14
CA LEU A 812 -11.99 -7.92 28.77
C LEU A 812 -11.19 -7.13 27.71
N LEU A 813 -10.75 -5.95 28.11
CA LEU A 813 -9.76 -5.13 27.37
C LEU A 813 -8.35 -5.26 27.97
N GLY A 814 -8.20 -5.93 29.11
CA GLY A 814 -6.89 -6.20 29.69
C GLY A 814 -6.97 -6.92 31.04
N TRP A 815 -5.89 -7.66 31.37
CA TRP A 815 -5.71 -8.37 32.63
C TRP A 815 -4.25 -8.32 33.10
N ARG A 816 -3.96 -7.53 34.11
CA ARG A 816 -2.61 -7.37 34.70
C ARG A 816 -2.45 -8.20 35.96
N VAL A 817 -1.29 -8.85 36.11
CA VAL A 817 -0.94 -9.69 37.27
C VAL A 817 0.25 -9.11 38.02
N LYS A 818 0.07 -8.74 39.29
CA LYS A 818 1.08 -8.11 40.16
C LYS A 818 1.55 -8.99 41.29
#